data_a609cf1c8dbf00f4f7314a7fe8abf9bd
#
_entry.id   a609cf1c8dbf00f4f7314a7fe8abf9bd
#
_cell.length_a   1.000
_cell.length_b   1.000
_cell.length_c   1.000
_cell.angle_alpha   90.00
_cell.angle_beta   90.00
_cell.angle_gamma   90.00
#
_symmetry.space_group_name_H-M   'P 1'
#
loop_
_entity.id
_entity.type
_entity.pdbx_description
1 polymer ?
#
loop_
_entity_poly.entity_id
_entity_poly.type
_entity_poly.pdbx_seq_one_letter_code
_entity_poly.pdbx_strand_id
1 'polypeptide(L)'
;MLANMTETDRHADAPPLNWSDLGVSELPTGTVTLLLADVEGSTRLWQSQPAEMSAAVARLDRALSDLLAAHRGVRPVEQGEGDSFVVAFARASDAVAFALQLQLTPISPIKLRVGLHTGEVQLRDEANYIGPTINRTARLRDLAHGGQTVLSATTSDLLADGLPDGAWMLDLGAHPLRDLPRPERVAQLCHADLHNDFPPLRAPKNGATQHLPPQFTSFVGRDAEIEEVLRIVGANRLVTLTGAGGVGKTRLAVQVAARLDGDFADGVWYVDLAPITDPDVVPLAVTRALGLPDQAGRTTMDTLTRVIAGRHVLVVLDNCEHLIDACAALATALLAACPAVTIFATTREPIRVPGEVAWPVPSLSLADEAITLFTDRARHVRPDFVVNEANSATVTEICRRLDGIPLAIELAAARVRALSLAQILESLHNRFRLLTGGARTAVRRQQTLRASVDWSHALLTEPERVLFRRAAVFMGGFDLDAAQAVCGDSDVERFQTLDQLTLLIDKSLVVAEDSQFGTRYRMLETVRQYALEKLGESGEADTVRARHRDHYTGLATLLDTPGRSGHQHRVEQAVIEMDNMRAAFTWCRESATETAIITALRLASALQPLWLTRGRAQEGTAWFEAAFDDVTVHHVEVPPAVRARALANRAMLDAAQFIHDHSAEAQEALAIARELDDPALLVRALTACGCLAAFDAEAARPYFDEALGLARALGDDRSLSQILGFQAFAAVTGQGDPAEVLAAGEEGRDVAEAIGDGYNLRTCRWCLALAQWWQGDVSGAIPQFRDLVAESEAAHDESWRLSSLVSLGHLLVYGGDATGARAAATAAVHGAADFGEFAEG
;
A
#
# COMPACT_ATOMS: atom_id res chain seq x y z
N MET A 1 65.52 -18.99 -15.55
CA MET A 1 65.50 -19.54 -16.91
C MET A 1 64.11 -19.47 -17.42
N LEU A 2 64.02 -18.69 -18.44
CA LEU A 2 63.00 -18.52 -19.47
C LEU A 2 61.73 -17.80 -18.97
N ALA A 3 61.63 -16.56 -19.20
CA ALA A 3 61.66 -15.74 -20.40
C ALA A 3 60.28 -15.59 -21.05
N ASN A 4 59.77 -14.36 -20.91
CA ASN A 4 59.09 -13.57 -21.92
C ASN A 4 58.32 -14.32 -23.00
N MET A 5 57.01 -14.08 -23.03
CA MET A 5 56.38 -13.73 -24.30
C MET A 5 55.32 -12.66 -24.07
N THR A 6 55.59 -11.51 -24.57
CA THR A 6 54.71 -10.40 -24.84
C THR A 6 53.75 -10.78 -25.95
N GLU A 7 52.47 -10.76 -25.70
CA GLU A 7 51.45 -10.73 -26.74
C GLU A 7 50.81 -9.37 -26.78
N THR A 8 51.33 -8.57 -27.68
CA THR A 8 50.63 -7.48 -28.34
C THR A 8 49.83 -8.09 -29.46
N ASP A 9 48.55 -8.28 -29.27
CA ASP A 9 47.65 -8.39 -30.40
C ASP A 9 46.64 -7.24 -30.39
N ARG A 10 46.81 -6.48 -31.43
CA ARG A 10 46.05 -5.29 -31.80
C ARG A 10 44.63 -5.72 -32.11
N HIS A 11 43.68 -5.33 -31.31
CA HIS A 11 42.32 -5.15 -31.86
C HIS A 11 42.36 -3.97 -32.82
N ALA A 12 42.31 -4.30 -34.07
CA ALA A 12 42.03 -3.35 -35.13
C ALA A 12 40.69 -2.70 -34.84
N ASP A 13 40.66 -1.37 -34.81
CA ASP A 13 39.44 -0.55 -34.83
C ASP A 13 38.56 -1.01 -36.00
N ALA A 14 37.54 -1.80 -35.72
CA ALA A 14 36.46 -1.98 -36.65
C ALA A 14 35.74 -0.62 -36.74
N PRO A 15 35.49 -0.08 -37.94
CA PRO A 15 34.73 1.16 -38.06
C PRO A 15 33.38 0.96 -37.39
N PRO A 16 32.79 2.01 -36.78
CA PRO A 16 31.46 1.91 -36.16
C PRO A 16 30.52 1.38 -37.24
N LEU A 17 29.84 0.27 -36.93
CA LEU A 17 28.84 -0.35 -37.76
C LEU A 17 27.80 0.72 -38.11
N ASN A 18 27.78 1.10 -39.39
CA ASN A 18 26.74 1.98 -39.92
C ASN A 18 25.49 1.12 -40.13
N TRP A 19 24.51 1.26 -39.23
CA TRP A 19 23.28 0.47 -39.19
C TRP A 19 22.45 0.57 -40.45
N SER A 20 22.63 1.63 -41.26
CA SER A 20 22.02 1.79 -42.59
C SER A 20 22.48 0.73 -43.60
N ASP A 21 23.68 0.16 -43.41
CA ASP A 21 24.24 -0.86 -44.34
C ASP A 21 23.73 -2.29 -44.01
N LEU A 22 23.06 -2.48 -42.85
CA LEU A 22 22.47 -3.74 -42.42
C LEU A 22 20.95 -3.84 -42.68
N GLY A 23 20.35 -2.83 -43.32
CA GLY A 23 18.90 -2.82 -43.61
C GLY A 23 18.02 -2.66 -42.35
N VAL A 24 18.57 -2.17 -41.23
CA VAL A 24 17.81 -1.87 -40.01
C VAL A 24 17.15 -0.51 -40.19
N SER A 25 15.82 -0.50 -40.28
CA SER A 25 15.03 0.73 -40.32
C SER A 25 15.18 1.45 -38.96
N GLU A 26 15.37 2.77 -38.97
CA GLU A 26 15.36 3.59 -37.75
C GLU A 26 14.04 3.37 -36.99
N LEU A 27 14.12 3.30 -35.65
CA LEU A 27 12.94 3.17 -34.82
C LEU A 27 12.03 4.39 -35.00
N PRO A 28 10.73 4.21 -35.30
CA PRO A 28 9.80 5.33 -35.43
C PRO A 28 9.71 6.15 -34.12
N THR A 29 9.63 7.48 -34.31
CA THR A 29 9.56 8.45 -33.21
C THR A 29 8.28 9.28 -33.29
N GLY A 30 7.96 10.01 -32.19
CA GLY A 30 6.71 10.78 -32.12
C GLY A 30 5.55 9.87 -31.69
N THR A 31 4.41 9.95 -32.39
CA THR A 31 3.25 9.10 -32.13
C THR A 31 3.41 7.76 -32.85
N VAL A 32 3.56 6.69 -32.11
CA VAL A 32 3.90 5.34 -32.61
C VAL A 32 2.87 4.34 -32.09
N THR A 33 2.53 3.34 -32.90
CA THR A 33 1.75 2.19 -32.43
C THR A 33 2.70 1.08 -32.05
N LEU A 34 2.66 0.70 -30.77
CA LEU A 34 3.41 -0.42 -30.22
C LEU A 34 2.53 -1.67 -30.16
N LEU A 35 3.09 -2.79 -30.58
CA LEU A 35 2.56 -4.13 -30.40
C LEU A 35 3.48 -4.88 -29.43
N LEU A 36 2.91 -5.39 -28.36
CA LEU A 36 3.58 -6.34 -27.46
C LEU A 36 2.87 -7.68 -27.53
N ALA A 37 3.65 -8.73 -27.65
CA ALA A 37 3.15 -10.10 -27.67
C ALA A 37 3.98 -11.01 -26.76
N ASP A 38 3.35 -12.03 -26.21
CA ASP A 38 4.00 -13.12 -25.49
C ASP A 38 3.28 -14.45 -25.70
N VAL A 39 3.97 -15.54 -25.33
CA VAL A 39 3.44 -16.91 -25.44
C VAL A 39 2.71 -17.30 -24.17
N GLU A 40 1.42 -17.62 -24.25
CA GLU A 40 0.65 -18.10 -23.12
C GLU A 40 1.18 -19.41 -22.58
N GLY A 41 1.55 -19.46 -21.28
CA GLY A 41 1.98 -20.68 -20.60
C GLY A 41 3.29 -21.28 -21.13
N SER A 42 4.21 -20.44 -21.63
CA SER A 42 5.49 -20.82 -22.21
C SER A 42 6.30 -21.77 -21.34
N THR A 43 6.43 -21.48 -20.05
CA THR A 43 7.17 -22.32 -19.09
C THR A 43 6.61 -23.75 -19.05
N ARG A 44 5.28 -23.90 -19.01
CA ARG A 44 4.63 -25.21 -19.02
C ARG A 44 4.82 -25.94 -20.36
N LEU A 45 4.78 -25.23 -21.50
CA LEU A 45 5.02 -25.79 -22.83
C LEU A 45 6.46 -26.28 -22.97
N TRP A 46 7.44 -25.53 -22.48
CA TRP A 46 8.84 -25.95 -22.44
C TRP A 46 9.06 -27.19 -21.56
N GLN A 47 8.35 -27.32 -20.46
CA GLN A 47 8.44 -28.49 -19.59
C GLN A 47 7.75 -29.74 -20.16
N SER A 48 6.58 -29.57 -20.79
CA SER A 48 5.76 -30.70 -21.24
C SER A 48 6.05 -31.14 -22.67
N GLN A 49 6.47 -30.25 -23.57
CA GLN A 49 6.63 -30.51 -25.01
C GLN A 49 7.85 -29.72 -25.60
N PRO A 50 9.08 -29.94 -25.10
CA PRO A 50 10.23 -29.11 -25.46
C PRO A 50 10.59 -29.16 -26.95
N ALA A 51 10.48 -30.33 -27.61
CA ALA A 51 10.80 -30.46 -29.04
C ALA A 51 9.78 -29.74 -29.95
N GLU A 52 8.50 -29.84 -29.62
CA GLU A 52 7.42 -29.16 -30.35
C GLU A 52 7.50 -27.64 -30.14
N MET A 53 7.79 -27.22 -28.90
CA MET A 53 7.97 -25.80 -28.56
C MET A 53 9.17 -25.21 -29.31
N SER A 54 10.31 -25.88 -29.40
CA SER A 54 11.47 -25.43 -30.18
C SER A 54 11.16 -25.27 -31.66
N ALA A 55 10.43 -26.22 -32.24
CA ALA A 55 10.01 -26.15 -33.64
C ALA A 55 8.97 -25.02 -33.86
N ALA A 56 8.08 -24.76 -32.90
CA ALA A 56 7.09 -23.70 -32.96
C ALA A 56 7.72 -22.30 -32.84
N VAL A 57 8.71 -22.12 -31.97
CA VAL A 57 9.49 -20.87 -31.84
C VAL A 57 10.21 -20.56 -33.18
N ALA A 58 10.84 -21.58 -33.79
CA ALA A 58 11.50 -21.38 -35.08
C ALA A 58 10.50 -21.03 -36.22
N ARG A 59 9.23 -21.49 -36.14
CA ARG A 59 8.17 -21.04 -37.06
C ARG A 59 7.74 -19.60 -36.79
N LEU A 60 7.59 -19.24 -35.51
CA LEU A 60 7.25 -17.88 -35.08
C LEU A 60 8.31 -16.87 -35.56
N ASP A 61 9.60 -17.17 -35.36
CA ASP A 61 10.70 -16.27 -35.80
C ASP A 61 10.71 -16.03 -37.28
N ARG A 62 10.46 -17.07 -38.10
CA ARG A 62 10.35 -16.91 -39.56
C ARG A 62 9.14 -16.06 -39.94
N ALA A 63 7.97 -16.35 -39.34
CA ALA A 63 6.76 -15.58 -39.58
C ALA A 63 6.93 -14.11 -39.17
N LEU A 64 7.57 -13.85 -38.05
CA LEU A 64 7.87 -12.48 -37.61
C LEU A 64 8.75 -11.74 -38.62
N SER A 65 9.79 -12.37 -39.12
CA SER A 65 10.69 -11.76 -40.13
C SER A 65 9.94 -11.39 -41.44
N ASP A 66 9.10 -12.31 -41.92
CA ASP A 66 8.33 -12.09 -43.14
C ASP A 66 7.26 -10.99 -42.96
N LEU A 67 6.54 -11.02 -41.82
CA LEU A 67 5.48 -10.06 -41.52
C LEU A 67 6.03 -8.65 -41.21
N LEU A 68 7.18 -8.53 -40.54
CA LEU A 68 7.85 -7.25 -40.31
C LEU A 68 8.14 -6.52 -41.65
N ALA A 69 8.68 -7.23 -42.62
CA ALA A 69 8.96 -6.68 -43.93
C ALA A 69 7.69 -6.29 -44.69
N ALA A 70 6.63 -7.11 -44.60
CA ALA A 70 5.36 -6.87 -45.27
C ALA A 70 4.58 -5.65 -44.72
N HIS A 71 4.63 -5.44 -43.38
CA HIS A 71 3.86 -4.41 -42.68
C HIS A 71 4.71 -3.25 -42.15
N ARG A 72 5.94 -3.10 -42.57
CA ARG A 72 6.84 -2.01 -42.17
C ARG A 72 7.00 -1.88 -40.63
N GLY A 73 6.97 -3.03 -39.95
CA GLY A 73 7.22 -3.10 -38.52
C GLY A 73 8.71 -3.04 -38.21
N VAL A 74 9.08 -2.38 -37.14
CA VAL A 74 10.48 -2.33 -36.66
C VAL A 74 10.54 -2.96 -35.26
N ARG A 75 11.50 -3.87 -35.09
CA ARG A 75 11.71 -4.55 -33.80
C ARG A 75 12.88 -3.91 -33.03
N PRO A 76 12.67 -3.40 -31.80
CA PRO A 76 13.78 -2.98 -30.95
C PRO A 76 14.75 -4.12 -30.63
N VAL A 77 16.03 -3.80 -30.45
CA VAL A 77 17.12 -4.80 -30.40
C VAL A 77 17.13 -5.57 -29.07
N GLU A 78 16.82 -4.90 -27.95
CA GLU A 78 16.95 -5.47 -26.60
C GLU A 78 15.60 -5.68 -25.86
N GLN A 79 14.47 -5.42 -26.51
CA GLN A 79 13.15 -5.52 -25.87
C GLN A 79 12.45 -6.82 -26.25
N GLY A 80 12.37 -7.72 -25.29
CA GLY A 80 11.72 -9.02 -25.32
C GLY A 80 12.64 -10.11 -24.80
N GLU A 81 12.26 -10.76 -23.72
CA GLU A 81 12.95 -11.94 -23.15
C GLU A 81 12.30 -13.20 -23.71
N GLY A 82 13.08 -14.00 -24.43
CA GLY A 82 12.80 -15.40 -24.80
C GLY A 82 11.50 -15.65 -25.59
N ASP A 83 10.36 -15.50 -24.97
CA ASP A 83 9.02 -15.80 -25.50
C ASP A 83 8.12 -14.56 -25.64
N SER A 84 8.64 -13.37 -25.38
CA SER A 84 7.97 -12.09 -25.56
C SER A 84 8.72 -11.21 -26.57
N PHE A 85 7.99 -10.35 -27.30
CA PHE A 85 8.60 -9.41 -28.24
C PHE A 85 7.79 -8.13 -28.41
N VAL A 86 8.48 -7.08 -28.85
CA VAL A 86 7.92 -5.76 -29.15
C VAL A 86 8.10 -5.46 -30.63
N VAL A 87 7.08 -4.86 -31.25
CA VAL A 87 7.16 -4.33 -32.62
C VAL A 87 6.57 -2.92 -32.64
N ALA A 88 7.25 -2.00 -33.29
CA ALA A 88 6.84 -0.62 -33.44
C ALA A 88 6.39 -0.34 -34.88
N PHE A 89 5.31 0.44 -35.03
CA PHE A 89 4.75 0.82 -36.31
C PHE A 89 4.48 2.33 -36.35
N ALA A 90 4.78 2.96 -37.48
CA ALA A 90 4.45 4.35 -37.69
C ALA A 90 2.94 4.57 -37.93
N ARG A 91 2.18 3.51 -38.23
CA ARG A 91 0.72 3.57 -38.48
C ARG A 91 -0.02 2.46 -37.73
N ALA A 92 -1.15 2.80 -37.15
CA ALA A 92 -2.01 1.83 -36.47
C ALA A 92 -2.57 0.75 -37.41
N SER A 93 -2.87 1.10 -38.67
CA SER A 93 -3.34 0.17 -39.69
C SER A 93 -2.32 -0.93 -40.03
N ASP A 94 -1.03 -0.58 -40.10
CA ASP A 94 0.05 -1.55 -40.37
C ASP A 94 0.22 -2.51 -39.16
N ALA A 95 0.09 -1.96 -37.93
CA ALA A 95 0.17 -2.74 -36.67
C ALA A 95 -0.98 -3.77 -36.55
N VAL A 96 -2.20 -3.38 -36.91
CA VAL A 96 -3.37 -4.28 -36.84
C VAL A 96 -3.34 -5.33 -37.95
N ALA A 97 -2.95 -4.97 -39.15
CA ALA A 97 -2.77 -5.93 -40.22
C ALA A 97 -1.69 -6.97 -39.91
N PHE A 98 -0.59 -6.52 -39.30
CA PHE A 98 0.46 -7.39 -38.79
C PHE A 98 -0.08 -8.33 -37.71
N ALA A 99 -0.79 -7.79 -36.69
CA ALA A 99 -1.35 -8.58 -35.57
C ALA A 99 -2.34 -9.65 -36.09
N LEU A 100 -3.20 -9.29 -37.05
CA LEU A 100 -4.15 -10.22 -37.66
C LEU A 100 -3.44 -11.37 -38.34
N GLN A 101 -2.48 -11.06 -39.22
CA GLN A 101 -1.74 -12.09 -39.95
C GLN A 101 -0.89 -12.95 -39.03
N LEU A 102 -0.33 -12.38 -38.00
CA LEU A 102 0.42 -13.13 -36.97
C LEU A 102 -0.47 -14.15 -36.24
N GLN A 103 -1.69 -13.76 -35.84
CA GLN A 103 -2.65 -14.69 -35.19
C GLN A 103 -3.18 -15.77 -36.16
N LEU A 104 -3.26 -15.47 -37.46
CA LEU A 104 -3.63 -16.44 -38.52
C LEU A 104 -2.52 -17.43 -38.85
N THR A 105 -1.28 -17.16 -38.45
CA THR A 105 -0.12 -18.02 -38.75
C THR A 105 -0.19 -19.32 -37.95
N PRO A 106 0.01 -20.51 -38.58
CA PRO A 106 -0.06 -21.81 -37.88
C PRO A 106 1.19 -22.10 -37.04
N ILE A 107 1.22 -21.58 -35.82
CA ILE A 107 2.34 -21.71 -34.88
C ILE A 107 2.06 -22.66 -33.68
N SER A 108 1.06 -23.54 -33.82
CA SER A 108 0.73 -24.53 -32.74
C SER A 108 1.99 -25.26 -32.23
N PRO A 109 2.16 -25.49 -30.91
CA PRO A 109 1.22 -25.27 -29.81
C PRO A 109 1.20 -23.85 -29.23
N ILE A 110 1.99 -22.92 -29.76
CA ILE A 110 2.06 -21.53 -29.31
C ILE A 110 0.73 -20.82 -29.54
N LYS A 111 0.26 -20.11 -28.51
CA LYS A 111 -0.84 -19.15 -28.57
C LYS A 111 -0.33 -17.80 -28.07
N LEU A 112 -0.42 -16.77 -28.91
CA LEU A 112 0.09 -15.43 -28.58
C LEU A 112 -0.99 -14.58 -27.90
N ARG A 113 -0.64 -13.93 -26.81
CA ARG A 113 -1.38 -12.80 -26.25
C ARG A 113 -0.83 -11.54 -26.88
N VAL A 114 -1.68 -10.70 -27.45
CA VAL A 114 -1.24 -9.52 -28.18
C VAL A 114 -1.96 -8.27 -27.66
N GLY A 115 -1.19 -7.22 -27.33
CA GLY A 115 -1.70 -5.90 -26.95
C GLY A 115 -1.17 -4.83 -27.89
N LEU A 116 -2.06 -3.90 -28.33
CA LEU A 116 -1.71 -2.75 -29.15
C LEU A 116 -2.12 -1.43 -28.49
N HIS A 117 -1.20 -0.46 -28.48
CA HIS A 117 -1.49 0.90 -28.05
C HIS A 117 -0.74 1.93 -28.89
N THR A 118 -1.41 3.05 -29.17
CA THR A 118 -0.83 4.18 -29.93
C THR A 118 -0.64 5.37 -28.99
N GLY A 119 0.56 5.93 -28.95
CA GLY A 119 0.87 7.09 -28.13
C GLY A 119 2.26 7.65 -28.44
N GLU A 120 2.59 8.76 -27.78
CA GLU A 120 3.93 9.35 -27.86
C GLU A 120 4.96 8.43 -27.21
N VAL A 121 6.08 8.24 -27.87
CA VAL A 121 7.17 7.37 -27.39
C VAL A 121 8.42 8.17 -27.07
N GLN A 122 9.18 7.67 -26.10
CA GLN A 122 10.52 8.16 -25.78
C GLN A 122 11.52 7.02 -25.99
N LEU A 123 12.65 7.33 -26.60
CA LEU A 123 13.75 6.39 -26.75
C LEU A 123 14.68 6.51 -25.54
N ARG A 124 15.05 5.38 -24.95
CA ARG A 124 16.08 5.30 -23.91
C ARG A 124 17.46 5.47 -24.52
N ASP A 125 17.66 4.86 -25.66
CA ASP A 125 18.84 4.84 -26.50
C ASP A 125 18.39 4.71 -27.96
N GLU A 126 19.29 4.57 -28.91
CA GLU A 126 18.96 4.44 -30.35
C GLU A 126 18.16 3.15 -30.68
N ALA A 127 18.00 2.23 -29.74
CA ALA A 127 17.47 0.88 -29.97
C ALA A 127 16.25 0.48 -29.13
N ASN A 128 15.82 1.26 -28.11
CA ASN A 128 14.81 0.85 -27.14
C ASN A 128 13.81 1.95 -26.77
N TYR A 129 12.53 1.58 -26.57
CA TYR A 129 11.47 2.46 -26.07
C TYR A 129 11.35 2.44 -24.56
N ILE A 130 11.07 3.61 -23.96
CA ILE A 130 10.70 3.75 -22.55
C ILE A 130 9.46 4.66 -22.40
N GLY A 131 8.84 4.62 -21.22
CA GLY A 131 7.80 5.56 -20.81
C GLY A 131 6.38 5.00 -20.84
N PRO A 132 5.37 5.88 -20.70
CA PRO A 132 3.97 5.47 -20.49
C PRO A 132 3.38 4.62 -21.62
N THR A 133 3.75 4.87 -22.88
CA THR A 133 3.19 4.19 -24.06
C THR A 133 3.54 2.71 -24.08
N ILE A 134 4.82 2.35 -23.87
CA ILE A 134 5.21 0.93 -23.82
C ILE A 134 4.64 0.22 -22.60
N ASN A 135 4.61 0.90 -21.45
CA ASN A 135 4.03 0.35 -20.24
C ASN A 135 2.52 0.05 -20.42
N ARG A 136 1.77 0.96 -21.03
CA ARG A 136 0.34 0.76 -21.33
C ARG A 136 0.14 -0.39 -22.30
N THR A 137 0.97 -0.50 -23.35
CA THR A 137 0.91 -1.63 -24.28
C THR A 137 1.14 -2.97 -23.57
N ALA A 138 2.11 -3.04 -22.66
CA ALA A 138 2.37 -4.23 -21.86
C ALA A 138 1.16 -4.63 -20.98
N ARG A 139 0.53 -3.65 -20.33
CA ARG A 139 -0.68 -3.89 -19.52
C ARG A 139 -1.87 -4.38 -20.36
N LEU A 140 -2.04 -3.86 -21.58
CA LEU A 140 -3.07 -4.36 -22.49
C LEU A 140 -2.81 -5.82 -22.89
N ARG A 141 -1.55 -6.17 -23.25
CA ARG A 141 -1.19 -7.56 -23.56
C ARG A 141 -1.53 -8.50 -22.40
N ASP A 142 -1.29 -8.07 -21.16
CA ASP A 142 -1.54 -8.89 -19.97
C ASP A 142 -3.03 -9.18 -19.74
N LEU A 143 -3.94 -8.37 -20.28
CA LEU A 143 -5.39 -8.63 -20.27
C LEU A 143 -5.81 -9.76 -21.21
N ALA A 144 -5.06 -9.98 -22.31
CA ALA A 144 -5.45 -10.89 -23.36
C ALA A 144 -5.28 -12.38 -22.97
N HIS A 145 -6.07 -13.23 -23.59
CA HIS A 145 -5.89 -14.68 -23.58
C HIS A 145 -5.05 -15.13 -24.77
N GLY A 146 -4.48 -16.33 -24.71
CA GLY A 146 -3.72 -16.89 -25.84
C GLY A 146 -4.57 -17.03 -27.09
N GLY A 147 -4.15 -16.40 -28.20
CA GLY A 147 -4.92 -16.29 -29.43
C GLY A 147 -5.74 -14.99 -29.53
N GLN A 148 -5.77 -14.16 -28.48
CA GLN A 148 -6.54 -12.91 -28.43
C GLN A 148 -5.64 -11.70 -28.72
N THR A 149 -6.17 -10.74 -29.49
CA THR A 149 -5.54 -9.44 -29.73
C THR A 149 -6.44 -8.34 -29.20
N VAL A 150 -5.91 -7.52 -28.28
CA VAL A 150 -6.65 -6.40 -27.66
C VAL A 150 -5.98 -5.06 -27.98
N LEU A 151 -6.80 -4.00 -28.11
CA LEU A 151 -6.37 -2.67 -28.48
C LEU A 151 -6.89 -1.64 -27.47
N SER A 152 -6.12 -0.57 -27.26
CA SER A 152 -6.61 0.61 -26.54
C SER A 152 -7.64 1.39 -27.36
N ALA A 153 -8.44 2.22 -26.68
CA ALA A 153 -9.35 3.16 -27.34
C ALA A 153 -8.64 4.01 -28.39
N THR A 154 -7.49 4.60 -28.05
CA THR A 154 -6.69 5.43 -28.97
C THR A 154 -6.35 4.70 -30.26
N THR A 155 -5.95 3.43 -30.16
CA THR A 155 -5.63 2.63 -31.36
C THR A 155 -6.90 2.28 -32.15
N SER A 156 -7.98 1.91 -31.46
CA SER A 156 -9.26 1.57 -32.05
C SER A 156 -9.89 2.75 -32.80
N ASP A 157 -9.83 3.95 -32.22
CA ASP A 157 -10.38 5.18 -32.82
C ASP A 157 -9.64 5.56 -34.12
N LEU A 158 -8.31 5.34 -34.17
CA LEU A 158 -7.51 5.56 -35.39
C LEU A 158 -7.81 4.58 -36.52
N LEU A 159 -8.53 3.50 -36.23
CA LEU A 159 -8.84 2.42 -37.17
C LEU A 159 -10.30 2.40 -37.65
N ALA A 160 -11.11 3.40 -37.21
CA ALA A 160 -12.54 3.43 -37.50
C ALA A 160 -12.90 3.23 -38.98
N ASP A 161 -12.05 3.72 -39.90
CA ASP A 161 -12.26 3.65 -41.34
C ASP A 161 -11.24 2.75 -42.08
N GLY A 162 -10.42 1.97 -41.36
CA GLY A 162 -9.26 1.31 -42.00
C GLY A 162 -8.89 -0.07 -41.44
N LEU A 163 -9.88 -0.91 -41.13
CA LEU A 163 -9.64 -2.31 -40.75
C LEU A 163 -9.26 -3.18 -41.94
N PRO A 164 -8.43 -4.23 -41.75
CA PRO A 164 -8.17 -5.25 -42.79
C PRO A 164 -9.47 -5.94 -43.25
N ASP A 165 -9.49 -6.44 -44.48
CA ASP A 165 -10.64 -7.13 -45.06
C ASP A 165 -11.09 -8.30 -44.15
N GLY A 166 -12.39 -8.38 -43.88
CA GLY A 166 -12.99 -9.43 -43.03
C GLY A 166 -12.75 -9.27 -41.52
N ALA A 167 -12.04 -8.24 -41.09
CA ALA A 167 -11.84 -7.95 -39.66
C ALA A 167 -12.89 -6.97 -39.11
N TRP A 168 -13.22 -7.13 -37.83
CA TRP A 168 -14.08 -6.20 -37.10
C TRP A 168 -13.58 -6.02 -35.65
N MET A 169 -14.05 -4.97 -34.98
CA MET A 169 -13.74 -4.69 -33.59
C MET A 169 -14.94 -5.05 -32.70
N LEU A 170 -14.64 -5.75 -31.60
CA LEU A 170 -15.58 -6.01 -30.52
C LEU A 170 -15.19 -5.14 -29.31
N ASP A 171 -16.09 -4.25 -28.89
CA ASP A 171 -15.88 -3.44 -27.68
C ASP A 171 -16.01 -4.33 -26.44
N LEU A 172 -14.97 -4.38 -25.64
CA LEU A 172 -14.92 -5.16 -24.40
C LEU A 172 -15.18 -4.27 -23.17
N GLY A 173 -15.45 -2.98 -23.34
CA GLY A 173 -15.69 -2.03 -22.26
C GLY A 173 -14.44 -1.40 -21.67
N ALA A 174 -14.62 -0.68 -20.56
CA ALA A 174 -13.54 -0.02 -19.83
C ALA A 174 -12.95 -0.95 -18.77
N HIS A 175 -11.63 -1.13 -18.80
CA HIS A 175 -10.90 -1.99 -17.87
C HIS A 175 -9.81 -1.21 -17.15
N PRO A 176 -9.69 -1.31 -15.82
CA PRO A 176 -8.58 -0.74 -15.09
C PRO A 176 -7.29 -1.45 -15.52
N LEU A 177 -6.27 -0.68 -15.82
CA LEU A 177 -4.92 -1.17 -16.08
C LEU A 177 -4.05 -0.87 -14.87
N ARG A 178 -3.23 -1.83 -14.46
CA ARG A 178 -2.34 -1.68 -13.32
C ARG A 178 -1.45 -0.43 -13.49
N ASP A 179 -1.32 0.36 -12.42
CA ASP A 179 -0.50 1.58 -12.35
C ASP A 179 -0.91 2.70 -13.34
N LEU A 180 -2.14 2.65 -13.89
CA LEU A 180 -2.69 3.73 -14.70
C LEU A 180 -3.87 4.41 -13.98
N PRO A 181 -3.91 5.75 -13.94
CA PRO A 181 -4.90 6.48 -13.14
C PRO A 181 -6.32 6.44 -13.70
N ARG A 182 -6.52 5.96 -14.93
CA ARG A 182 -7.84 5.89 -15.59
C ARG A 182 -8.04 4.54 -16.23
N PRO A 183 -9.26 3.96 -16.16
CA PRO A 183 -9.61 2.75 -16.90
C PRO A 183 -9.41 2.97 -18.41
N GLU A 184 -8.85 1.98 -19.08
CA GLU A 184 -8.67 1.98 -20.53
C GLU A 184 -9.85 1.28 -21.19
N ARG A 185 -10.46 1.90 -22.18
CA ARG A 185 -11.46 1.25 -23.02
C ARG A 185 -10.73 0.30 -23.97
N VAL A 186 -11.12 -0.97 -23.94
CA VAL A 186 -10.44 -2.05 -24.63
C VAL A 186 -11.34 -2.62 -25.71
N ALA A 187 -10.80 -2.77 -26.93
CA ALA A 187 -11.45 -3.47 -28.02
C ALA A 187 -10.67 -4.74 -28.39
N GLN A 188 -11.35 -5.76 -28.87
CA GLN A 188 -10.77 -6.98 -29.41
C GLN A 188 -10.79 -6.92 -30.93
N LEU A 189 -9.67 -7.27 -31.57
CA LEU A 189 -9.62 -7.53 -32.98
C LEU A 189 -10.17 -8.92 -33.28
N CYS A 190 -11.19 -8.99 -34.14
CA CYS A 190 -11.88 -10.21 -34.55
C CYS A 190 -11.74 -10.44 -36.04
N HIS A 191 -11.76 -11.71 -36.47
CA HIS A 191 -11.79 -12.12 -37.87
C HIS A 191 -12.52 -13.47 -38.01
N ALA A 192 -13.13 -13.74 -39.17
CA ALA A 192 -13.90 -14.97 -39.39
C ALA A 192 -13.08 -16.26 -39.18
N ASP A 193 -11.80 -16.22 -39.48
CA ASP A 193 -10.89 -17.36 -39.40
C ASP A 193 -10.14 -17.44 -38.04
N LEU A 194 -10.46 -16.54 -37.10
CA LEU A 194 -9.90 -16.57 -35.73
C LEU A 194 -10.94 -17.06 -34.74
N HIS A 195 -10.43 -17.56 -33.59
CA HIS A 195 -11.25 -17.75 -32.43
C HIS A 195 -11.61 -16.38 -31.84
N ASN A 196 -12.90 -16.05 -31.72
CA ASN A 196 -13.36 -14.72 -31.30
C ASN A 196 -14.08 -14.75 -29.95
N ASP A 197 -14.43 -15.91 -29.42
CA ASP A 197 -15.16 -16.07 -28.17
C ASP A 197 -14.16 -16.45 -27.05
N PHE A 198 -13.79 -15.44 -26.25
CA PHE A 198 -12.86 -15.60 -25.13
C PHE A 198 -13.59 -15.38 -23.80
N PRO A 199 -13.09 -15.98 -22.72
CA PRO A 199 -13.55 -15.62 -21.39
C PRO A 199 -13.39 -14.11 -21.15
N PRO A 200 -14.04 -13.52 -20.13
CA PRO A 200 -13.78 -12.13 -19.74
C PRO A 200 -12.27 -11.85 -19.66
N LEU A 201 -11.87 -10.64 -20.10
CA LEU A 201 -10.46 -10.25 -20.10
C LEU A 201 -9.82 -10.59 -18.75
N ARG A 202 -8.55 -10.97 -18.79
CA ARG A 202 -7.73 -11.17 -17.60
C ARG A 202 -7.41 -9.83 -16.93
N ALA A 203 -8.41 -8.98 -16.77
CA ALA A 203 -8.22 -7.78 -15.95
C ALA A 203 -7.68 -8.21 -14.60
N PRO A 204 -6.68 -7.54 -14.03
CA PRO A 204 -6.42 -7.66 -12.62
C PRO A 204 -7.78 -7.43 -11.97
N LYS A 205 -8.29 -8.45 -11.25
CA LYS A 205 -9.58 -8.34 -10.56
C LYS A 205 -9.51 -7.04 -9.78
N ASN A 206 -10.43 -6.12 -10.04
CA ASN A 206 -10.50 -4.86 -9.32
C ASN A 206 -10.49 -5.19 -7.83
N GLY A 207 -9.51 -4.73 -7.12
CA GLY A 207 -9.39 -4.90 -5.68
C GLY A 207 -8.35 -5.89 -5.17
N ALA A 208 -7.69 -6.71 -5.99
CA ALA A 208 -6.49 -7.39 -5.55
C ALA A 208 -5.25 -6.53 -5.78
N THR A 209 -5.21 -5.34 -5.23
CA THR A 209 -3.95 -4.76 -4.79
C THR A 209 -3.37 -5.79 -3.83
N GLN A 210 -2.19 -6.32 -4.12
CA GLN A 210 -1.49 -7.19 -3.18
C GLN A 210 -1.28 -6.38 -1.89
N HIS A 211 -2.21 -6.50 -0.95
CA HIS A 211 -2.06 -5.97 0.42
C HIS A 211 -1.07 -6.83 1.21
N LEU A 212 -0.27 -7.63 0.49
CA LEU A 212 0.78 -8.43 1.07
C LEU A 212 2.08 -7.63 1.15
N PRO A 213 2.82 -7.74 2.25
CA PRO A 213 4.08 -7.03 2.41
C PRO A 213 5.10 -7.50 1.36
N PRO A 214 5.89 -6.58 0.78
CA PRO A 214 6.91 -6.91 -0.20
C PRO A 214 7.99 -7.81 0.41
N GLN A 215 8.50 -8.77 -0.38
CA GLN A 215 9.55 -9.69 0.05
C GLN A 215 10.85 -9.30 -0.64
N PHE A 216 11.77 -8.68 0.08
CA PHE A 216 13.04 -8.17 -0.44
C PHE A 216 14.17 -9.20 -0.53
N THR A 217 13.99 -10.38 0.10
CA THR A 217 14.98 -11.46 0.06
C THR A 217 14.35 -12.74 -0.43
N SER A 218 15.14 -13.60 -1.08
CA SER A 218 14.71 -14.92 -1.56
C SER A 218 14.02 -15.73 -0.47
N PHE A 219 12.94 -16.41 -0.83
CA PHE A 219 12.33 -17.44 0.00
C PHE A 219 13.00 -18.78 -0.35
N VAL A 220 13.55 -19.46 0.63
CA VAL A 220 14.33 -20.69 0.44
C VAL A 220 13.63 -21.88 1.03
N GLY A 221 13.45 -22.93 0.23
CA GLY A 221 12.87 -24.21 0.63
C GLY A 221 11.36 -24.16 0.92
N ARG A 222 10.87 -25.18 1.65
CA ARG A 222 9.49 -25.29 2.14
C ARG A 222 8.42 -25.49 1.08
N ASP A 223 8.78 -26.04 -0.08
CA ASP A 223 7.79 -26.28 -1.13
C ASP A 223 6.72 -27.27 -0.66
N ALA A 224 7.12 -28.32 0.07
CA ALA A 224 6.20 -29.32 0.62
C ALA A 224 5.27 -28.70 1.68
N GLU A 225 5.79 -27.86 2.57
CA GLU A 225 5.01 -27.16 3.60
C GLU A 225 4.04 -26.17 2.98
N ILE A 226 4.45 -25.44 1.93
CA ILE A 226 3.55 -24.53 1.21
C ILE A 226 2.39 -25.33 0.60
N GLU A 227 2.65 -26.42 -0.11
CA GLU A 227 1.60 -27.25 -0.73
C GLU A 227 0.64 -27.84 0.32
N GLU A 228 1.18 -28.25 1.47
CA GLU A 228 0.35 -28.77 2.57
C GLU A 228 -0.52 -27.67 3.17
N VAL A 229 0.05 -26.48 3.45
CA VAL A 229 -0.70 -25.34 4.02
C VAL A 229 -1.74 -24.82 3.03
N LEU A 230 -1.44 -24.77 1.73
CA LEU A 230 -2.41 -24.44 0.68
C LEU A 230 -3.63 -25.35 0.74
N ARG A 231 -3.39 -26.68 0.83
CA ARG A 231 -4.48 -27.67 0.96
C ARG A 231 -5.29 -27.47 2.24
N ILE A 232 -4.62 -27.17 3.36
CA ILE A 232 -5.29 -26.94 4.65
C ILE A 232 -6.15 -25.68 4.60
N VAL A 233 -5.63 -24.56 4.08
CA VAL A 233 -6.38 -23.30 3.95
C VAL A 233 -7.56 -23.44 3.00
N GLY A 234 -7.39 -24.18 1.88
CA GLY A 234 -8.48 -24.45 0.94
C GLY A 234 -9.60 -25.34 1.50
N ALA A 235 -9.33 -26.11 2.57
CA ALA A 235 -10.31 -27.02 3.20
C ALA A 235 -10.92 -26.46 4.50
N ASN A 236 -10.38 -25.40 5.10
CA ASN A 236 -10.74 -24.92 6.43
C ASN A 236 -10.89 -23.40 6.46
N ARG A 237 -11.80 -22.92 7.30
CA ARG A 237 -12.09 -21.48 7.43
C ARG A 237 -11.24 -20.75 8.46
N LEU A 238 -10.57 -21.47 9.33
CA LEU A 238 -9.63 -20.92 10.31
C LEU A 238 -8.38 -21.80 10.37
N VAL A 239 -7.27 -21.24 9.90
CA VAL A 239 -5.98 -21.92 9.93
C VAL A 239 -4.97 -21.04 10.65
N THR A 240 -4.25 -21.60 11.58
CA THR A 240 -3.27 -20.88 12.40
C THR A 240 -1.89 -21.52 12.25
N LEU A 241 -0.94 -20.76 11.72
CA LEU A 241 0.47 -21.15 11.74
C LEU A 241 1.05 -20.89 13.13
N THR A 242 1.46 -21.95 13.80
CA THR A 242 2.05 -21.85 15.14
C THR A 242 3.55 -22.13 15.14
N GLY A 243 4.27 -21.63 16.11
CA GLY A 243 5.67 -21.94 16.30
C GLY A 243 6.50 -20.80 16.90
N ALA A 244 7.77 -21.10 17.17
CA ALA A 244 8.69 -20.15 17.79
C ALA A 244 8.90 -18.87 16.97
N GLY A 245 9.30 -17.77 17.62
CA GLY A 245 9.74 -16.56 16.94
C GLY A 245 10.89 -16.87 15.97
N GLY A 246 10.93 -16.22 14.82
CA GLY A 246 12.02 -16.38 13.85
C GLY A 246 12.00 -17.68 13.05
N VAL A 247 11.01 -18.59 13.25
CA VAL A 247 10.87 -19.82 12.47
C VAL A 247 10.35 -19.58 11.05
N GLY A 248 9.88 -18.35 10.76
CA GLY A 248 9.44 -17.94 9.42
C GLY A 248 7.93 -18.07 9.18
N LYS A 249 7.10 -18.03 10.23
CA LYS A 249 5.61 -18.07 10.12
C LYS A 249 5.07 -17.00 9.17
N THR A 250 5.41 -15.75 9.40
CA THR A 250 5.01 -14.60 8.57
C THR A 250 5.40 -14.79 7.10
N ARG A 251 6.66 -15.18 6.84
CA ARG A 251 7.13 -15.39 5.46
C ARG A 251 6.40 -16.53 4.76
N LEU A 252 6.14 -17.64 5.47
CA LEU A 252 5.35 -18.75 4.96
C LEU A 252 3.90 -18.32 4.70
N ALA A 253 3.28 -17.58 5.63
CA ALA A 253 1.92 -17.07 5.46
C ALA A 253 1.79 -16.18 4.22
N VAL A 254 2.74 -15.26 4.01
CA VAL A 254 2.75 -14.37 2.83
C VAL A 254 2.95 -15.15 1.54
N GLN A 255 3.81 -16.18 1.51
CA GLN A 255 4.00 -17.04 0.33
C GLN A 255 2.75 -17.85 -0.01
N VAL A 256 2.10 -18.44 0.99
CA VAL A 256 0.83 -19.16 0.83
C VAL A 256 -0.27 -18.21 0.36
N ALA A 257 -0.40 -17.06 1.02
CA ALA A 257 -1.39 -16.05 0.69
C ALA A 257 -1.25 -15.53 -0.76
N ALA A 258 -0.01 -15.31 -1.22
CA ALA A 258 0.27 -14.90 -2.59
C ALA A 258 -0.14 -15.97 -3.64
N ARG A 259 -0.04 -17.27 -3.31
CA ARG A 259 -0.49 -18.35 -4.21
C ARG A 259 -2.02 -18.50 -4.21
N LEU A 260 -2.69 -18.13 -3.12
CA LEU A 260 -4.16 -18.19 -2.98
C LEU A 260 -4.89 -16.96 -3.53
N ASP A 261 -4.21 -15.92 -3.97
CA ASP A 261 -4.83 -14.67 -4.44
C ASP A 261 -5.85 -14.90 -5.56
N GLY A 262 -5.61 -15.89 -6.43
CA GLY A 262 -6.54 -16.29 -7.48
C GLY A 262 -7.80 -17.04 -7.02
N ASP A 263 -7.78 -17.63 -5.84
CA ASP A 263 -8.85 -18.50 -5.34
C ASP A 263 -9.91 -17.72 -4.56
N PHE A 264 -9.57 -16.55 -4.01
CA PHE A 264 -10.47 -15.68 -3.26
C PHE A 264 -10.98 -14.52 -4.14
N ALA A 265 -12.25 -14.58 -4.54
CA ALA A 265 -12.85 -13.64 -5.49
C ALA A 265 -12.81 -12.18 -5.04
N ASP A 266 -12.89 -11.94 -3.73
CA ASP A 266 -12.85 -10.61 -3.11
C ASP A 266 -11.49 -10.29 -2.47
N GLY A 267 -10.45 -11.07 -2.81
CA GLY A 267 -9.04 -10.80 -2.52
C GLY A 267 -8.50 -11.41 -1.24
N VAL A 268 -7.18 -11.19 -1.07
CA VAL A 268 -6.38 -11.59 0.09
C VAL A 268 -5.91 -10.33 0.81
N TRP A 269 -6.20 -10.26 2.12
CA TRP A 269 -5.99 -9.07 2.93
C TRP A 269 -5.05 -9.39 4.09
N TYR A 270 -3.93 -8.67 4.15
CA TYR A 270 -2.92 -8.84 5.19
C TYR A 270 -3.06 -7.77 6.27
N VAL A 271 -3.08 -8.22 7.51
CA VAL A 271 -3.18 -7.38 8.71
C VAL A 271 -1.98 -7.65 9.60
N ASP A 272 -1.09 -6.68 9.70
CA ASP A 272 0.01 -6.73 10.67
C ASP A 272 -0.48 -6.25 12.03
N LEU A 273 -0.51 -7.14 13.00
CA LEU A 273 -0.89 -6.84 14.39
C LEU A 273 0.31 -6.50 15.28
N ALA A 274 1.56 -6.58 14.76
CA ALA A 274 2.74 -6.26 15.56
C ALA A 274 2.71 -4.84 16.16
N PRO A 275 2.26 -3.79 15.43
CA PRO A 275 2.20 -2.43 15.99
C PRO A 275 0.99 -2.17 16.89
N ILE A 276 0.04 -3.11 17.01
CA ILE A 276 -1.18 -2.95 17.78
C ILE A 276 -0.93 -3.41 19.21
N THR A 277 -1.08 -2.53 20.19
CA THR A 277 -0.92 -2.86 21.62
C THR A 277 -2.25 -2.97 22.36
N ASP A 278 -3.29 -2.29 21.86
CA ASP A 278 -4.62 -2.27 22.45
C ASP A 278 -5.50 -3.35 21.80
N PRO A 279 -6.04 -4.30 22.58
CA PRO A 279 -6.94 -5.35 22.09
C PRO A 279 -8.18 -4.82 21.37
N ASP A 280 -8.74 -3.70 21.80
CA ASP A 280 -9.97 -3.12 21.26
C ASP A 280 -9.76 -2.53 19.85
N VAL A 281 -8.50 -2.29 19.46
CA VAL A 281 -8.12 -1.79 18.13
C VAL A 281 -8.02 -2.92 17.09
N VAL A 282 -8.02 -4.19 17.47
CA VAL A 282 -7.86 -5.31 16.53
C VAL A 282 -8.93 -5.33 15.43
N PRO A 283 -10.23 -5.18 15.69
CA PRO A 283 -11.25 -5.08 14.65
C PRO A 283 -11.01 -3.89 13.71
N LEU A 284 -10.58 -2.76 14.26
CA LEU A 284 -10.28 -1.55 13.50
C LEU A 284 -9.06 -1.76 12.56
N ALA A 285 -8.03 -2.49 13.02
CA ALA A 285 -6.88 -2.83 12.19
C ALA A 285 -7.29 -3.67 10.97
N VAL A 286 -8.21 -4.63 11.16
CA VAL A 286 -8.76 -5.43 10.06
C VAL A 286 -9.61 -4.57 9.12
N THR A 287 -10.47 -3.73 9.66
CA THR A 287 -11.31 -2.80 8.88
C THR A 287 -10.43 -1.90 7.98
N ARG A 288 -9.34 -1.38 8.53
CA ARG A 288 -8.38 -0.54 7.78
C ARG A 288 -7.66 -1.31 6.68
N ALA A 289 -7.20 -2.52 6.99
CA ALA A 289 -6.52 -3.35 6.00
C ALA A 289 -7.45 -3.66 4.82
N LEU A 290 -8.73 -3.84 5.07
CA LEU A 290 -9.78 -4.03 4.06
C LEU A 290 -10.17 -2.73 3.33
N GLY A 291 -9.59 -1.59 3.70
CA GLY A 291 -9.91 -0.29 3.10
C GLY A 291 -11.31 0.20 3.47
N LEU A 292 -11.90 -0.32 4.55
CA LEU A 292 -13.24 0.05 4.97
C LEU A 292 -13.21 1.34 5.80
N PRO A 293 -14.13 2.27 5.56
CA PRO A 293 -14.24 3.49 6.34
C PRO A 293 -14.85 3.23 7.72
N ASP A 294 -14.59 4.13 8.65
CA ASP A 294 -15.23 4.14 9.96
C ASP A 294 -16.72 4.52 9.81
N GLN A 295 -17.60 3.89 10.60
CA GLN A 295 -19.05 4.13 10.55
C GLN A 295 -19.54 4.82 11.82
N ALA A 296 -20.24 5.93 11.65
CA ALA A 296 -20.89 6.61 12.76
C ALA A 296 -22.05 5.76 13.35
N GLY A 297 -22.13 5.68 14.66
CA GLY A 297 -23.23 5.03 15.38
C GLY A 297 -23.22 3.51 15.41
N ARG A 298 -22.12 2.84 14.93
CA ARG A 298 -21.98 1.36 14.95
C ARG A 298 -20.66 0.93 15.52
N THR A 299 -20.61 -0.30 16.03
CA THR A 299 -19.34 -0.87 16.42
C THR A 299 -18.53 -1.28 15.20
N THR A 300 -17.21 -1.19 15.31
CA THR A 300 -16.28 -1.65 14.25
C THR A 300 -16.54 -3.10 13.85
N MET A 301 -16.95 -3.95 14.80
CA MET A 301 -17.29 -5.35 14.54
C MET A 301 -18.56 -5.51 13.69
N ASP A 302 -19.59 -4.69 13.93
CA ASP A 302 -20.83 -4.75 13.13
C ASP A 302 -20.57 -4.33 11.68
N THR A 303 -19.74 -3.30 11.51
CA THR A 303 -19.27 -2.85 10.20
C THR A 303 -18.54 -3.96 9.46
N LEU A 304 -17.53 -4.52 10.11
CA LEU A 304 -16.68 -5.57 9.54
C LEU A 304 -17.48 -6.82 9.14
N THR A 305 -18.37 -7.30 10.03
CA THR A 305 -19.18 -8.49 9.76
C THR A 305 -20.15 -8.29 8.61
N ARG A 306 -20.77 -7.12 8.52
CA ARG A 306 -21.72 -6.81 7.45
C ARG A 306 -21.03 -6.75 6.08
N VAL A 307 -19.91 -6.03 6.00
CA VAL A 307 -19.18 -5.86 4.73
C VAL A 307 -18.61 -7.17 4.21
N ILE A 308 -18.14 -8.02 5.11
CA ILE A 308 -17.53 -9.30 4.74
C ILE A 308 -18.58 -10.40 4.53
N ALA A 309 -19.82 -10.26 5.06
CA ALA A 309 -20.82 -11.34 5.10
C ALA A 309 -21.07 -12.05 3.76
N GLY A 310 -21.04 -11.32 2.65
CA GLY A 310 -21.26 -11.85 1.29
C GLY A 310 -19.98 -12.04 0.46
N ARG A 311 -18.80 -11.77 1.02
CA ARG A 311 -17.53 -11.76 0.29
C ARG A 311 -16.73 -13.04 0.51
N HIS A 312 -16.07 -13.49 -0.54
CA HIS A 312 -15.14 -14.62 -0.50
C HIS A 312 -13.71 -14.10 -0.33
N VAL A 313 -13.33 -13.81 0.90
CA VAL A 313 -12.04 -13.18 1.25
C VAL A 313 -11.17 -14.10 2.12
N LEU A 314 -9.86 -13.95 1.96
CA LEU A 314 -8.85 -14.46 2.89
C LEU A 314 -8.31 -13.30 3.74
N VAL A 315 -8.48 -13.36 5.05
CA VAL A 315 -7.90 -12.41 6.00
C VAL A 315 -6.68 -13.05 6.65
N VAL A 316 -5.50 -12.50 6.40
CA VAL A 316 -4.25 -12.94 7.00
C VAL A 316 -3.97 -12.07 8.23
N LEU A 317 -4.04 -12.65 9.41
CA LEU A 317 -3.72 -11.98 10.68
C LEU A 317 -2.30 -12.36 11.10
N ASP A 318 -1.36 -11.44 11.02
CA ASP A 318 0.02 -11.72 11.38
C ASP A 318 0.37 -11.20 12.78
N ASN A 319 1.17 -11.98 13.51
CA ASN A 319 1.69 -11.64 14.84
C ASN A 319 0.62 -11.51 15.95
N CYS A 320 -0.31 -12.48 16.01
CA CYS A 320 -1.42 -12.50 16.99
C CYS A 320 -1.00 -12.77 18.43
N GLU A 321 0.26 -13.13 18.71
CA GLU A 321 0.70 -13.68 19.99
C GLU A 321 0.44 -12.80 21.24
N HIS A 322 0.44 -11.49 21.10
CA HIS A 322 0.19 -10.55 22.20
C HIS A 322 -1.27 -10.09 22.31
N LEU A 323 -2.12 -10.50 21.34
CA LEU A 323 -3.53 -10.11 21.23
C LEU A 323 -4.45 -11.35 21.03
N ILE A 324 -4.06 -12.51 21.56
CA ILE A 324 -4.72 -13.81 21.29
C ILE A 324 -6.22 -13.75 21.59
N ASP A 325 -6.63 -13.20 22.75
CA ASP A 325 -8.03 -13.14 23.16
C ASP A 325 -8.85 -12.24 22.22
N ALA A 326 -8.30 -11.09 21.79
CA ALA A 326 -8.96 -10.21 20.85
C ALA A 326 -9.06 -10.85 19.45
N CYS A 327 -8.02 -11.54 19.00
CA CYS A 327 -8.03 -12.30 17.75
C CYS A 327 -9.05 -13.46 17.80
N ALA A 328 -9.18 -14.12 18.95
CA ALA A 328 -10.17 -15.17 19.16
C ALA A 328 -11.60 -14.63 19.09
N ALA A 329 -11.87 -13.49 19.73
CA ALA A 329 -13.15 -12.82 19.68
C ALA A 329 -13.50 -12.37 18.25
N LEU A 330 -12.56 -11.74 17.55
CA LEU A 330 -12.70 -11.35 16.15
C LEU A 330 -12.98 -12.57 15.25
N ALA A 331 -12.16 -13.61 15.32
CA ALA A 331 -12.31 -14.81 14.50
C ALA A 331 -13.67 -15.48 14.76
N THR A 332 -14.10 -15.59 16.02
CA THR A 332 -15.39 -16.16 16.39
C THR A 332 -16.54 -15.39 15.77
N ALA A 333 -16.52 -14.06 15.85
CA ALA A 333 -17.56 -13.20 15.31
C ALA A 333 -17.63 -13.28 13.77
N LEU A 334 -16.47 -13.19 13.08
CA LEU A 334 -16.41 -13.29 11.62
C LEU A 334 -16.85 -14.67 11.10
N LEU A 335 -16.40 -15.74 11.72
CA LEU A 335 -16.76 -17.10 11.30
C LEU A 335 -18.26 -17.41 11.52
N ALA A 336 -18.88 -16.80 12.54
CA ALA A 336 -20.31 -16.94 12.81
C ALA A 336 -21.17 -16.16 11.81
N ALA A 337 -20.79 -14.91 11.48
CA ALA A 337 -21.57 -14.01 10.66
C ALA A 337 -21.29 -14.12 9.15
N CYS A 338 -20.09 -14.55 8.75
CA CYS A 338 -19.57 -14.48 7.38
C CYS A 338 -19.25 -15.90 6.85
N PRO A 339 -20.17 -16.58 6.16
CA PRO A 339 -19.96 -17.99 5.76
C PRO A 339 -18.80 -18.24 4.81
N ALA A 340 -18.44 -17.24 3.98
CA ALA A 340 -17.43 -17.36 2.93
C ALA A 340 -16.07 -16.80 3.32
N VAL A 341 -15.90 -16.30 4.56
CA VAL A 341 -14.61 -15.80 5.05
C VAL A 341 -13.68 -16.94 5.44
N THR A 342 -12.42 -16.80 5.12
CA THR A 342 -11.33 -17.66 5.62
C THR A 342 -10.34 -16.78 6.38
N ILE A 343 -9.92 -17.22 7.55
CA ILE A 343 -8.93 -16.54 8.40
C ILE A 343 -7.66 -17.37 8.44
N PHE A 344 -6.53 -16.75 8.15
CA PHE A 344 -5.22 -17.35 8.18
C PHE A 344 -4.32 -16.58 9.14
N ALA A 345 -4.01 -17.15 10.29
CA ALA A 345 -3.34 -16.46 11.37
C ALA A 345 -1.91 -16.97 11.60
N THR A 346 -1.03 -16.10 12.11
CA THR A 346 0.28 -16.49 12.63
C THR A 346 0.40 -16.12 14.10
N THR A 347 0.88 -17.06 14.93
CA THR A 347 1.03 -16.85 16.37
C THR A 347 2.04 -17.84 16.96
N ARG A 348 2.43 -17.68 18.23
CA ARG A 348 3.30 -18.64 18.93
C ARG A 348 2.53 -19.85 19.44
N GLU A 349 1.27 -19.68 19.78
CA GLU A 349 0.36 -20.72 20.28
C GLU A 349 -1.01 -20.66 19.56
N PRO A 350 -1.81 -21.73 19.57
CA PRO A 350 -3.15 -21.69 18.96
C PRO A 350 -4.06 -20.62 19.55
N ILE A 351 -4.94 -20.04 18.71
CA ILE A 351 -5.94 -19.04 19.13
C ILE A 351 -7.05 -19.68 19.97
N ARG A 352 -7.27 -21.00 19.82
CA ARG A 352 -8.25 -21.82 20.58
C ARG A 352 -9.71 -21.49 20.27
N VAL A 353 -10.00 -21.19 19.02
CA VAL A 353 -11.37 -21.01 18.53
C VAL A 353 -11.92 -22.33 17.96
N PRO A 354 -13.19 -22.66 18.19
CA PRO A 354 -13.80 -23.86 17.59
C PRO A 354 -13.67 -23.89 16.07
N GLY A 355 -13.20 -24.99 15.52
CA GLY A 355 -12.94 -25.13 14.08
C GLY A 355 -11.55 -24.67 13.64
N GLU A 356 -10.69 -24.23 14.56
CA GLU A 356 -9.30 -23.90 14.26
C GLU A 356 -8.50 -25.15 13.86
N VAL A 357 -7.73 -25.03 12.77
CA VAL A 357 -6.69 -25.98 12.41
C VAL A 357 -5.33 -25.32 12.68
N ALA A 358 -4.72 -25.72 13.79
CA ALA A 358 -3.38 -25.24 14.15
C ALA A 358 -2.31 -26.11 13.47
N TRP A 359 -1.47 -25.47 12.64
CA TRP A 359 -0.37 -26.13 11.95
C TRP A 359 0.98 -25.63 12.47
N PRO A 360 1.79 -26.50 13.08
CA PRO A 360 3.08 -26.09 13.62
C PRO A 360 4.12 -25.95 12.49
N VAL A 361 4.66 -24.73 12.31
CA VAL A 361 5.71 -24.48 11.33
C VAL A 361 7.00 -25.16 11.76
N PRO A 362 7.52 -26.14 10.99
CA PRO A 362 8.77 -26.80 11.31
C PRO A 362 9.97 -25.86 11.12
N SER A 363 11.11 -26.21 11.71
CA SER A 363 12.40 -25.64 11.33
C SER A 363 12.78 -26.11 9.92
N LEU A 364 13.70 -25.39 9.26
CA LEU A 364 14.24 -25.82 7.97
C LEU A 364 14.95 -27.15 8.08
N SER A 365 14.84 -27.97 7.03
CA SER A 365 15.60 -29.21 6.89
C SER A 365 17.11 -28.94 7.02
N LEU A 366 17.77 -29.71 7.88
CA LEU A 366 19.20 -29.61 8.09
C LEU A 366 20.03 -30.24 6.96
N ALA A 367 19.39 -31.02 6.09
CA ALA A 367 20.08 -31.70 5.00
C ALA A 367 20.41 -30.75 3.84
N ASP A 368 19.50 -29.82 3.54
CA ASP A 368 19.58 -28.96 2.34
C ASP A 368 19.08 -27.53 2.56
N GLU A 369 17.86 -27.32 3.07
CA GLU A 369 17.25 -25.98 3.14
C GLU A 369 17.99 -25.01 4.05
N ALA A 370 18.40 -25.46 5.23
CA ALA A 370 19.15 -24.65 6.18
C ALA A 370 20.52 -24.25 5.64
N ILE A 371 21.19 -25.17 4.94
CA ILE A 371 22.49 -24.94 4.30
C ILE A 371 22.32 -23.98 3.11
N THR A 372 21.28 -24.17 2.32
CA THR A 372 20.93 -23.29 1.19
C THR A 372 20.65 -21.88 1.68
N LEU A 373 19.84 -21.72 2.74
CA LEU A 373 19.57 -20.40 3.34
C LEU A 373 20.85 -19.76 3.86
N PHE A 374 21.68 -20.50 4.61
CA PHE A 374 22.96 -19.98 5.08
C PHE A 374 23.83 -19.49 3.94
N THR A 375 23.93 -20.31 2.86
CA THR A 375 24.75 -20.01 1.69
C THR A 375 24.26 -18.76 0.97
N ASP A 376 22.95 -18.66 0.74
CA ASP A 376 22.32 -17.52 0.10
C ASP A 376 22.58 -16.23 0.89
N ARG A 377 22.34 -16.23 2.19
CA ARG A 377 22.59 -15.06 3.05
C ARG A 377 24.05 -14.72 3.22
N ALA A 378 24.94 -15.72 3.26
CA ALA A 378 26.39 -15.50 3.29
C ALA A 378 26.89 -14.85 2.00
N ARG A 379 26.34 -15.19 0.83
CA ARG A 379 26.66 -14.56 -0.46
C ARG A 379 26.22 -13.09 -0.53
N HIS A 380 25.14 -12.69 0.12
CA HIS A 380 24.73 -11.28 0.18
C HIS A 380 25.79 -10.39 0.86
N VAL A 381 26.50 -10.92 1.87
CA VAL A 381 27.53 -10.15 2.61
C VAL A 381 28.96 -10.44 2.11
N ARG A 382 29.16 -11.58 1.43
CA ARG A 382 30.43 -12.00 0.82
C ARG A 382 30.15 -12.74 -0.49
N PRO A 383 30.13 -12.06 -1.63
CA PRO A 383 29.71 -12.63 -2.93
C PRO A 383 30.50 -13.87 -3.38
N ASP A 384 31.76 -13.98 -2.99
CA ASP A 384 32.66 -15.11 -3.28
C ASP A 384 32.44 -16.32 -2.36
N PHE A 385 31.51 -16.28 -1.42
CA PHE A 385 31.24 -17.37 -0.50
C PHE A 385 30.66 -18.58 -1.22
N VAL A 386 31.30 -19.73 -1.07
CA VAL A 386 30.87 -21.00 -1.64
C VAL A 386 30.99 -22.11 -0.59
N VAL A 387 29.95 -22.92 -0.46
CA VAL A 387 30.03 -24.16 0.30
C VAL A 387 30.67 -25.22 -0.57
N ASN A 388 31.75 -25.83 -0.07
CA ASN A 388 32.54 -26.89 -0.73
C ASN A 388 32.84 -28.00 0.26
N GLU A 389 33.52 -29.07 -0.18
CA GLU A 389 33.86 -30.22 0.66
C GLU A 389 34.63 -29.85 1.93
N ALA A 390 35.47 -28.81 1.88
CA ALA A 390 36.31 -28.39 3.02
C ALA A 390 35.51 -27.66 4.12
N ASN A 391 34.38 -27.05 3.80
CA ASN A 391 33.62 -26.23 4.75
C ASN A 391 32.17 -26.69 4.96
N SER A 392 31.69 -27.64 4.16
CA SER A 392 30.30 -28.14 4.22
C SER A 392 29.95 -28.71 5.61
N ALA A 393 30.85 -29.50 6.20
CA ALA A 393 30.64 -30.06 7.54
C ALA A 393 30.50 -28.97 8.63
N THR A 394 31.28 -27.89 8.51
CA THR A 394 31.21 -26.78 9.46
C THR A 394 29.91 -25.98 9.31
N VAL A 395 29.46 -25.73 8.06
CA VAL A 395 28.18 -25.06 7.79
C VAL A 395 27.00 -25.89 8.29
N THR A 396 27.03 -27.21 8.04
CA THR A 396 26.00 -28.13 8.54
C THR A 396 25.93 -28.12 10.06
N GLU A 397 27.10 -28.16 10.75
CA GLU A 397 27.13 -28.11 12.20
C GLU A 397 26.65 -26.75 12.76
N ILE A 398 26.93 -25.63 12.08
CA ILE A 398 26.38 -24.30 12.43
C ILE A 398 24.84 -24.36 12.32
N CYS A 399 24.29 -24.80 11.19
CA CYS A 399 22.83 -24.90 10.98
C CYS A 399 22.16 -25.85 12.00
N ARG A 400 22.83 -26.96 12.33
CA ARG A 400 22.36 -27.92 13.35
C ARG A 400 22.27 -27.31 14.74
N ARG A 401 23.30 -26.52 15.14
CA ARG A 401 23.29 -25.81 16.44
C ARG A 401 22.25 -24.71 16.53
N LEU A 402 21.88 -24.14 15.38
CA LEU A 402 20.83 -23.15 15.27
C LEU A 402 19.44 -23.78 15.07
N ASP A 403 19.33 -25.14 15.29
CA ASP A 403 18.08 -25.92 15.18
C ASP A 403 17.31 -25.69 13.86
N GLY A 404 17.99 -25.28 12.78
CA GLY A 404 17.36 -24.97 11.50
C GLY A 404 16.44 -23.73 11.54
N ILE A 405 16.57 -22.85 12.55
CA ILE A 405 15.73 -21.66 12.68
C ILE A 405 16.20 -20.58 11.69
N PRO A 406 15.37 -20.16 10.70
CA PRO A 406 15.77 -19.24 9.65
C PRO A 406 16.43 -17.96 10.15
N LEU A 407 15.80 -17.24 11.10
CA LEU A 407 16.35 -16.00 11.64
C LEU A 407 17.71 -16.20 12.32
N ALA A 408 17.87 -17.30 13.04
CA ALA A 408 19.14 -17.62 13.68
C ALA A 408 20.25 -17.91 12.64
N ILE A 409 19.89 -18.59 11.54
CA ILE A 409 20.76 -18.88 10.41
C ILE A 409 21.17 -17.58 9.70
N GLU A 410 20.23 -16.67 9.44
CA GLU A 410 20.49 -15.37 8.82
C GLU A 410 21.43 -14.51 9.66
N LEU A 411 21.21 -14.46 10.98
CA LEU A 411 22.11 -13.76 11.91
C LEU A 411 23.53 -14.35 11.95
N ALA A 412 23.67 -15.67 11.84
CA ALA A 412 24.97 -16.31 11.77
C ALA A 412 25.67 -16.11 10.40
N ALA A 413 24.92 -16.22 9.31
CA ALA A 413 25.41 -16.02 7.95
C ALA A 413 25.94 -14.59 7.74
N ALA A 414 25.26 -13.58 8.30
CA ALA A 414 25.73 -12.18 8.25
C ALA A 414 27.12 -11.97 8.87
N ARG A 415 27.59 -12.89 9.74
CA ARG A 415 28.92 -12.81 10.38
C ARG A 415 30.07 -13.33 9.51
N VAL A 416 29.77 -14.01 8.40
CA VAL A 416 30.79 -14.53 7.46
C VAL A 416 31.67 -13.42 6.88
N ARG A 417 31.22 -12.18 6.91
CA ARG A 417 31.99 -10.99 6.52
C ARG A 417 33.18 -10.75 7.45
N ALA A 418 32.99 -10.97 8.75
CA ALA A 418 33.98 -10.59 9.80
C ALA A 418 34.66 -11.78 10.50
N LEU A 419 34.03 -12.96 10.47
CA LEU A 419 34.46 -14.16 11.20
C LEU A 419 34.63 -15.34 10.24
N SER A 420 35.57 -16.22 10.52
CA SER A 420 35.66 -17.54 9.87
C SER A 420 34.52 -18.45 10.36
N LEU A 421 34.16 -19.45 9.58
CA LEU A 421 33.14 -20.45 9.96
C LEU A 421 33.51 -21.17 11.27
N ALA A 422 34.80 -21.46 11.51
CA ALA A 422 35.27 -22.05 12.75
C ALA A 422 35.04 -21.13 13.97
N GLN A 423 35.31 -19.82 13.82
CA GLN A 423 35.05 -18.84 14.87
C GLN A 423 33.55 -18.66 15.15
N ILE A 424 32.68 -18.70 14.12
CA ILE A 424 31.24 -18.68 14.28
C ILE A 424 30.81 -19.91 15.08
N LEU A 425 31.27 -21.09 14.71
CA LEU A 425 30.94 -22.36 15.39
C LEU A 425 31.40 -22.37 16.85
N GLU A 426 32.61 -21.89 17.14
CA GLU A 426 33.13 -21.78 18.50
C GLU A 426 32.34 -20.78 19.34
N SER A 427 32.00 -19.63 18.78
CA SER A 427 31.19 -18.62 19.45
C SER A 427 29.80 -19.14 19.83
N LEU A 428 29.17 -19.90 18.95
CA LEU A 428 27.89 -20.58 19.25
C LEU A 428 28.06 -21.61 20.38
N HIS A 429 29.17 -22.41 20.38
CA HIS A 429 29.43 -23.41 21.40
C HIS A 429 29.53 -22.80 22.83
N ASN A 430 30.25 -21.72 22.97
CA ASN A 430 30.50 -21.13 24.28
C ASN A 430 29.24 -20.49 24.91
N ARG A 431 28.36 -19.93 24.09
CA ARG A 431 27.14 -19.26 24.56
C ARG A 431 26.01 -20.21 24.88
N PHE A 432 25.80 -21.27 24.09
CA PHE A 432 24.83 -22.32 24.41
C PHE A 432 25.14 -23.05 25.72
N ARG A 433 26.43 -23.16 26.07
CA ARG A 433 26.83 -23.71 27.39
C ARG A 433 26.45 -22.82 28.57
N LEU A 434 26.48 -21.50 28.41
CA LEU A 434 26.13 -20.54 29.47
C LEU A 434 24.62 -20.47 29.71
N LEU A 435 23.81 -20.68 28.66
CA LEU A 435 22.34 -20.55 28.72
C LEU A 435 21.60 -21.84 29.15
N THR A 436 22.24 -22.99 29.12
CA THR A 436 21.67 -24.26 29.61
C THR A 436 21.51 -24.31 31.14
N GLY A 437 22.03 -23.33 31.89
CA GLY A 437 21.94 -23.22 33.34
C GLY A 437 20.70 -22.53 33.91
N GLY A 438 19.84 -21.93 33.09
CA GLY A 438 18.67 -21.14 33.51
C GLY A 438 17.34 -21.68 32.98
N ALA A 439 16.35 -21.82 33.86
CA ALA A 439 14.92 -22.09 33.65
C ALA A 439 14.55 -23.27 32.71
N ARG A 440 14.18 -24.40 33.29
CA ARG A 440 13.73 -25.64 32.63
C ARG A 440 12.40 -25.54 31.85
N THR A 441 11.78 -24.37 31.72
CA THR A 441 10.41 -24.22 31.20
C THR A 441 10.33 -23.59 29.80
N ALA A 442 11.38 -23.01 29.25
CA ALA A 442 11.35 -22.45 27.91
C ALA A 442 11.67 -23.51 26.83
N VAL A 443 10.89 -23.52 25.75
CA VAL A 443 11.09 -24.41 24.61
C VAL A 443 12.50 -24.18 24.03
N ARG A 444 13.27 -25.25 23.77
CA ARG A 444 14.68 -25.21 23.28
C ARG A 444 14.87 -24.23 22.09
N ARG A 445 13.93 -24.19 21.14
CA ARG A 445 13.97 -23.30 19.98
C ARG A 445 13.93 -21.81 20.35
N GLN A 446 13.15 -21.42 21.36
CA GLN A 446 13.10 -20.03 21.84
C GLN A 446 14.42 -19.65 22.51
N GLN A 447 15.03 -20.57 23.24
CA GLN A 447 16.35 -20.38 23.84
C GLN A 447 17.41 -20.19 22.77
N THR A 448 17.38 -20.96 21.67
CA THR A 448 18.31 -20.87 20.54
C THR A 448 18.21 -19.53 19.85
N LEU A 449 16.98 -19.04 19.57
CA LEU A 449 16.80 -17.73 18.94
C LEU A 449 17.28 -16.60 19.85
N ARG A 450 16.90 -16.60 21.13
CA ARG A 450 17.37 -15.61 22.10
C ARG A 450 18.89 -15.60 22.18
N ALA A 451 19.52 -16.78 22.23
CA ALA A 451 20.97 -16.90 22.23
C ALA A 451 21.61 -16.31 20.97
N SER A 452 21.00 -16.47 19.82
CA SER A 452 21.48 -15.90 18.54
C SER A 452 21.39 -14.37 18.51
N VAL A 453 20.30 -13.80 19.04
CA VAL A 453 20.14 -12.34 19.14
C VAL A 453 21.08 -11.79 20.23
N ASP A 454 21.22 -12.44 21.39
CA ASP A 454 22.18 -12.11 22.46
C ASP A 454 23.62 -12.08 21.91
N TRP A 455 23.99 -13.10 21.12
CA TRP A 455 25.28 -13.14 20.48
C TRP A 455 25.49 -11.99 19.50
N SER A 456 24.52 -11.71 18.64
CA SER A 456 24.56 -10.58 17.73
C SER A 456 24.68 -9.25 18.46
N HIS A 457 23.91 -9.03 19.52
CA HIS A 457 23.95 -7.85 20.36
C HIS A 457 25.31 -7.67 21.07
N ALA A 458 25.90 -8.75 21.56
CA ALA A 458 27.17 -8.64 22.25
C ALA A 458 28.34 -8.27 21.32
N LEU A 459 28.21 -8.51 20.01
CA LEU A 459 29.18 -8.10 18.98
C LEU A 459 28.97 -6.63 18.52
N LEU A 460 27.98 -5.94 19.06
CA LEU A 460 27.78 -4.52 18.81
C LEU A 460 28.78 -3.70 19.63
N THR A 461 29.28 -2.63 19.05
CA THR A 461 29.96 -1.55 19.78
C THR A 461 28.97 -0.80 20.66
N GLU A 462 29.45 -0.02 21.62
CA GLU A 462 28.51 0.71 22.50
C GLU A 462 27.62 1.70 21.74
N PRO A 463 28.11 2.49 20.76
CA PRO A 463 27.22 3.35 19.96
C PRO A 463 26.14 2.55 19.21
N GLU A 464 26.50 1.39 18.63
CA GLU A 464 25.52 0.52 17.95
C GLU A 464 24.49 -0.06 18.94
N ARG A 465 24.90 -0.43 20.18
CA ARG A 465 23.96 -0.91 21.20
C ARG A 465 22.98 0.18 21.62
N VAL A 466 23.48 1.41 21.78
CA VAL A 466 22.62 2.57 22.09
C VAL A 466 21.58 2.78 21.02
N LEU A 467 22.01 2.86 19.74
CA LEU A 467 21.10 3.04 18.62
C LEU A 467 20.10 1.88 18.51
N PHE A 468 20.57 0.64 18.62
CA PHE A 468 19.76 -0.58 18.56
C PHE A 468 18.64 -0.60 19.60
N ARG A 469 18.97 -0.37 20.89
CA ARG A 469 17.94 -0.36 21.94
C ARG A 469 16.96 0.81 21.82
N ARG A 470 17.45 2.01 21.42
CA ARG A 470 16.61 3.20 21.27
C ARG A 470 15.68 3.10 20.08
N ALA A 471 16.14 2.51 18.97
CA ALA A 471 15.31 2.32 17.77
C ALA A 471 14.13 1.34 17.99
N ALA A 472 14.11 0.61 19.08
CA ALA A 472 13.01 -0.30 19.43
C ALA A 472 11.66 0.39 19.70
N VAL A 473 11.65 1.71 19.98
CA VAL A 473 10.41 2.48 20.23
C VAL A 473 9.61 2.72 18.98
N PHE A 474 10.22 2.63 17.78
CA PHE A 474 9.52 2.84 16.52
C PHE A 474 8.58 1.68 16.19
N MET A 475 7.41 2.04 15.65
CA MET A 475 6.39 1.12 15.17
C MET A 475 6.23 1.28 13.66
N GLY A 476 6.20 0.17 12.92
CA GLY A 476 6.01 0.22 11.45
C GLY A 476 7.20 0.74 10.64
N GLY A 477 8.29 1.12 11.28
CA GLY A 477 9.50 1.67 10.64
C GLY A 477 9.72 3.17 10.88
N PHE A 478 10.88 3.68 10.44
CA PHE A 478 11.32 5.07 10.64
C PHE A 478 12.29 5.48 9.54
N ASP A 479 12.47 6.76 9.33
CA ASP A 479 13.48 7.32 8.44
C ASP A 479 14.75 7.76 9.21
N LEU A 480 15.73 8.28 8.51
CA LEU A 480 16.98 8.72 9.12
C LEU A 480 16.80 9.93 10.04
N ASP A 481 15.89 10.83 9.69
CA ASP A 481 15.63 12.04 10.48
C ASP A 481 14.94 11.70 11.80
N ALA A 482 14.00 10.76 11.79
CA ALA A 482 13.40 10.19 12.99
C ALA A 482 14.44 9.46 13.85
N ALA A 483 15.31 8.64 13.24
CA ALA A 483 16.40 7.97 13.96
C ALA A 483 17.32 8.98 14.65
N GLN A 484 17.69 10.06 13.95
CA GLN A 484 18.52 11.12 14.54
C GLN A 484 17.82 11.84 15.70
N ALA A 485 16.54 12.20 15.52
CA ALA A 485 15.79 12.95 16.52
C ALA A 485 15.51 12.15 17.80
N VAL A 486 15.23 10.84 17.65
CA VAL A 486 14.79 9.99 18.76
C VAL A 486 15.95 9.25 19.39
N CYS A 487 16.86 8.70 18.58
CA CYS A 487 17.95 7.84 19.06
C CYS A 487 19.27 8.59 19.24
N GLY A 488 19.47 9.70 18.52
CA GLY A 488 20.69 10.51 18.61
C GLY A 488 20.80 11.25 19.92
N ASP A 489 22.03 11.49 20.37
CA ASP A 489 22.33 12.47 21.41
C ASP A 489 22.75 13.80 20.74
N SER A 490 22.77 14.91 21.50
CA SER A 490 23.08 16.25 20.98
C SER A 490 24.41 16.35 20.23
N ASP A 491 25.35 15.46 20.52
CA ASP A 491 26.71 15.46 20.01
C ASP A 491 26.91 14.48 18.83
N VAL A 492 25.85 13.71 18.44
CA VAL A 492 25.90 12.72 17.37
C VAL A 492 25.41 13.38 16.07
N GLU A 493 26.28 13.46 15.07
CA GLU A 493 25.92 14.02 13.77
C GLU A 493 25.13 13.03 12.91
N ARG A 494 24.30 13.54 11.98
CA ARG A 494 23.41 12.76 11.14
C ARG A 494 24.11 11.64 10.35
N PHE A 495 25.32 11.88 9.88
CA PHE A 495 26.09 10.88 9.16
C PHE A 495 26.55 9.72 10.08
N GLN A 496 26.82 9.99 11.37
CA GLN A 496 27.18 8.95 12.33
C GLN A 496 26.00 8.03 12.63
N THR A 497 24.78 8.57 12.73
CA THR A 497 23.56 7.77 12.84
C THR A 497 23.36 6.89 11.61
N LEU A 498 23.60 7.40 10.41
CA LEU A 498 23.56 6.62 9.18
C LEU A 498 24.60 5.50 9.15
N ASP A 499 25.84 5.78 9.55
CA ASP A 499 26.91 4.78 9.64
C ASP A 499 26.52 3.65 10.62
N GLN A 500 25.99 4.00 11.79
CA GLN A 500 25.52 3.03 12.78
C GLN A 500 24.34 2.19 12.27
N LEU A 501 23.36 2.82 11.58
CA LEU A 501 22.26 2.10 10.93
C LEU A 501 22.79 1.12 9.89
N THR A 502 23.72 1.55 9.05
CA THR A 502 24.35 0.70 8.04
C THR A 502 25.03 -0.51 8.69
N LEU A 503 25.72 -0.32 9.81
CA LEU A 503 26.34 -1.42 10.56
C LEU A 503 25.29 -2.36 11.20
N LEU A 504 24.14 -1.85 11.63
CA LEU A 504 23.05 -2.70 12.12
C LEU A 504 22.36 -3.48 10.98
N ILE A 505 22.26 -2.89 9.79
CA ILE A 505 21.78 -3.57 8.58
C ILE A 505 22.73 -4.69 8.16
N ASP A 506 24.03 -4.40 8.09
CA ASP A 506 25.08 -5.38 7.81
C ASP A 506 25.02 -6.59 8.77
N LYS A 507 24.48 -6.38 9.98
CA LYS A 507 24.34 -7.41 11.03
C LYS A 507 22.96 -8.05 11.06
N SER A 508 22.10 -7.76 10.09
CA SER A 508 20.71 -8.26 9.97
C SER A 508 19.82 -7.98 11.21
N LEU A 509 20.10 -6.89 11.92
CA LEU A 509 19.33 -6.45 13.08
C LEU A 509 18.32 -5.36 12.70
N VAL A 510 18.57 -4.64 11.62
CA VAL A 510 17.69 -3.66 10.99
C VAL A 510 17.56 -4.00 9.52
N VAL A 511 16.42 -3.74 8.93
CA VAL A 511 16.15 -3.87 7.49
C VAL A 511 15.96 -2.47 6.92
N ALA A 512 16.56 -2.20 5.76
CA ALA A 512 16.31 -0.98 4.99
C ALA A 512 15.41 -1.30 3.81
N GLU A 513 14.45 -0.43 3.54
CA GLU A 513 13.47 -0.56 2.47
C GLU A 513 13.36 0.77 1.74
N ASP A 514 13.31 0.72 0.41
CA ASP A 514 13.08 1.93 -0.37
C ASP A 514 11.58 2.26 -0.40
N SER A 515 11.25 3.51 -0.15
CA SER A 515 9.90 4.05 -0.24
C SER A 515 9.86 5.27 -1.16
N GLN A 516 8.67 5.70 -1.53
CA GLN A 516 8.49 6.94 -2.30
C GLN A 516 9.02 8.20 -1.57
N PHE A 517 9.23 8.12 -0.24
CA PHE A 517 9.76 9.21 0.60
C PHE A 517 11.24 9.01 0.99
N GLY A 518 11.93 8.07 0.35
CA GLY A 518 13.31 7.72 0.66
C GLY A 518 13.45 6.39 1.40
N THR A 519 14.65 6.12 1.89
CA THR A 519 14.96 4.87 2.60
C THR A 519 14.32 4.86 3.98
N ARG A 520 13.62 3.79 4.30
CA ARG A 520 13.04 3.52 5.61
C ARG A 520 13.73 2.34 6.29
N TYR A 521 13.80 2.40 7.60
CA TYR A 521 14.43 1.39 8.44
C TYR A 521 13.39 0.74 9.35
N ARG A 522 13.47 -0.56 9.52
CA ARG A 522 12.63 -1.28 10.49
C ARG A 522 13.35 -2.43 11.15
N MET A 523 12.90 -2.82 12.32
CA MET A 523 13.33 -4.05 12.99
C MET A 523 12.32 -5.17 12.76
N LEU A 524 12.80 -6.40 12.63
CA LEU A 524 11.91 -7.56 12.75
C LEU A 524 11.34 -7.61 14.16
N GLU A 525 10.08 -7.95 14.32
CA GLU A 525 9.38 -7.88 15.61
C GLU A 525 10.10 -8.62 16.75
N THR A 526 10.61 -9.82 16.47
CA THR A 526 11.37 -10.59 17.47
C THR A 526 12.66 -9.87 17.92
N VAL A 527 13.32 -9.16 16.99
CA VAL A 527 14.53 -8.37 17.29
C VAL A 527 14.13 -7.09 18.03
N ARG A 528 13.03 -6.46 17.66
CA ARG A 528 12.48 -5.26 18.31
C ARG A 528 12.10 -5.55 19.78
N GLN A 529 11.41 -6.66 20.05
CA GLN A 529 11.08 -7.08 21.40
C GLN A 529 12.33 -7.25 22.29
N TYR A 530 13.38 -7.89 21.74
CA TYR A 530 14.64 -8.01 22.44
C TYR A 530 15.30 -6.63 22.71
N ALA A 531 15.26 -5.74 21.71
CA ALA A 531 15.81 -4.39 21.86
C ALA A 531 15.03 -3.55 22.88
N LEU A 532 13.68 -3.73 22.98
CA LEU A 532 12.85 -3.13 24.04
C LEU A 532 13.23 -3.62 25.44
N GLU A 533 13.51 -4.91 25.61
CA GLU A 533 14.04 -5.43 26.88
C GLU A 533 15.33 -4.71 27.25
N LYS A 534 16.25 -4.54 26.27
CA LYS A 534 17.53 -3.84 26.48
C LYS A 534 17.34 -2.35 26.76
N LEU A 535 16.34 -1.71 26.17
CA LEU A 535 15.98 -0.34 26.47
C LEU A 535 15.44 -0.21 27.91
N GLY A 536 14.59 -1.13 28.37
CA GLY A 536 14.13 -1.20 29.76
C GLY A 536 15.28 -1.39 30.77
N GLU A 537 16.23 -2.30 30.46
CA GLU A 537 17.42 -2.54 31.28
C GLU A 537 18.34 -1.31 31.37
N SER A 538 18.36 -0.45 30.36
CA SER A 538 19.24 0.75 30.32
C SER A 538 18.75 1.92 31.18
N GLY A 539 17.47 1.94 31.55
CA GLY A 539 16.84 3.06 32.25
C GLY A 539 16.56 4.29 31.38
N GLU A 540 16.78 4.22 30.06
CA GLU A 540 16.55 5.33 29.12
C GLU A 540 15.11 5.34 28.53
N ALA A 541 14.30 4.33 28.84
CA ALA A 541 13.04 4.07 28.15
C ALA A 541 12.11 5.29 28.09
N ASP A 542 11.91 5.96 29.22
CA ASP A 542 11.00 7.11 29.32
C ASP A 542 11.53 8.33 28.52
N THR A 543 12.85 8.54 28.56
CA THR A 543 13.48 9.63 27.81
C THR A 543 13.37 9.41 26.30
N VAL A 544 13.60 8.19 25.83
CA VAL A 544 13.53 7.84 24.39
C VAL A 544 12.08 7.90 23.89
N ARG A 545 11.14 7.40 24.68
CA ARG A 545 9.70 7.49 24.39
C ARG A 545 9.22 8.95 24.35
N ALA A 546 9.73 9.80 25.24
CA ALA A 546 9.42 11.23 25.22
C ALA A 546 9.93 11.89 23.94
N ARG A 547 11.17 11.60 23.51
CA ARG A 547 11.72 12.09 22.23
C ARG A 547 10.90 11.59 21.04
N HIS A 548 10.50 10.33 21.04
CA HIS A 548 9.63 9.74 20.02
C HIS A 548 8.28 10.47 19.95
N ARG A 549 7.61 10.64 21.07
CA ARG A 549 6.37 11.42 21.17
C ARG A 549 6.53 12.83 20.62
N ASP A 550 7.57 13.54 21.07
CA ASP A 550 7.79 14.94 20.70
C ASP A 550 8.11 15.09 19.21
N HIS A 551 8.90 14.16 18.64
CA HIS A 551 9.18 14.12 17.21
C HIS A 551 7.90 13.93 16.39
N TYR A 552 7.09 12.90 16.70
CA TYR A 552 5.88 12.61 15.92
C TYR A 552 4.74 13.60 16.18
N THR A 553 4.67 14.21 17.35
CA THR A 553 3.77 15.35 17.60
C THR A 553 4.20 16.57 16.78
N GLY A 554 5.51 16.84 16.68
CA GLY A 554 6.07 17.87 15.81
C GLY A 554 5.74 17.62 14.34
N LEU A 555 5.93 16.38 13.85
CA LEU A 555 5.61 16.00 12.48
C LEU A 555 4.10 16.18 12.19
N ALA A 556 3.23 15.73 13.09
CA ALA A 556 1.80 15.90 12.95
C ALA A 556 1.40 17.39 12.88
N THR A 557 2.06 18.25 13.64
CA THR A 557 1.80 19.71 13.65
C THR A 557 2.05 20.35 12.28
N LEU A 558 2.93 19.78 11.45
CA LEU A 558 3.16 20.26 10.08
C LEU A 558 1.94 20.10 9.17
N LEU A 559 1.00 19.20 9.49
CA LEU A 559 -0.26 19.06 8.74
C LEU A 559 -1.12 20.32 8.84
N ASP A 560 -0.98 21.05 9.93
CA ASP A 560 -1.78 22.20 10.27
C ASP A 560 -1.08 23.55 9.95
N THR A 561 0.14 23.46 9.40
CA THR A 561 0.90 24.67 9.07
C THR A 561 0.30 25.32 7.82
N PRO A 562 -0.05 26.64 7.86
CA PRO A 562 -0.47 27.35 6.68
C PRO A 562 0.61 27.30 5.58
N GLY A 563 0.24 26.97 4.36
CA GLY A 563 1.21 26.94 3.25
C GLY A 563 0.55 26.59 1.92
N ARG A 564 1.01 27.30 0.87
CA ARG A 564 0.45 27.22 -0.49
C ARG A 564 0.83 25.97 -1.28
N SER A 565 1.71 25.10 -0.78
CA SER A 565 2.14 23.90 -1.52
C SER A 565 2.53 22.75 -0.59
N GLY A 566 2.39 21.52 -1.06
CA GLY A 566 2.89 20.32 -0.38
C GLY A 566 1.97 19.74 0.71
N HIS A 567 0.72 20.20 0.85
CA HIS A 567 -0.22 19.65 1.84
C HIS A 567 -0.46 18.16 1.61
N GLN A 568 -0.75 17.75 0.38
CA GLN A 568 -0.96 16.35 0.03
C GLN A 568 0.26 15.48 0.38
N HIS A 569 1.45 15.94 0.06
CA HIS A 569 2.69 15.24 0.40
C HIS A 569 2.86 15.03 1.92
N ARG A 570 2.54 16.05 2.73
CA ARG A 570 2.56 15.95 4.20
C ARG A 570 1.51 14.96 4.73
N VAL A 571 0.32 14.94 4.13
CA VAL A 571 -0.73 13.97 4.47
C VAL A 571 -0.26 12.55 4.16
N GLU A 572 0.31 12.31 2.99
CA GLU A 572 0.86 11.01 2.60
C GLU A 572 2.00 10.56 3.53
N GLN A 573 2.90 11.47 3.89
CA GLN A 573 3.96 11.20 4.87
C GLN A 573 3.38 10.84 6.24
N ALA A 574 2.37 11.58 6.72
CA ALA A 574 1.71 11.31 7.99
C ALA A 574 0.98 9.94 7.99
N VAL A 575 0.40 9.53 6.85
CA VAL A 575 -0.21 8.19 6.70
C VAL A 575 0.82 7.09 6.94
N ILE A 576 2.03 7.22 6.42
CA ILE A 576 3.11 6.24 6.60
C ILE A 576 3.57 6.20 8.06
N GLU A 577 3.57 7.34 8.75
CA GLU A 577 4.01 7.45 10.14
C GLU A 577 2.90 7.20 11.17
N MET A 578 1.71 6.81 10.72
CA MET A 578 0.54 6.70 11.60
C MET A 578 0.73 5.71 12.75
N ASP A 579 1.46 4.62 12.54
CA ASP A 579 1.72 3.63 13.62
C ASP A 579 2.64 4.22 14.70
N ASN A 580 3.62 5.03 14.32
CA ASN A 580 4.44 5.78 15.26
C ASN A 580 3.63 6.85 16.01
N MET A 581 2.69 7.52 15.34
CA MET A 581 1.80 8.50 15.98
C MET A 581 0.84 7.82 16.97
N ARG A 582 0.33 6.63 16.64
CA ARG A 582 -0.46 5.81 17.56
C ARG A 582 0.34 5.41 18.79
N ALA A 583 1.58 4.94 18.60
CA ALA A 583 2.46 4.60 19.70
C ALA A 583 2.76 5.82 20.58
N ALA A 584 2.98 6.99 19.98
CA ALA A 584 3.17 8.23 20.72
C ALA A 584 1.93 8.62 21.54
N PHE A 585 0.74 8.48 20.98
CA PHE A 585 -0.54 8.74 21.67
C PHE A 585 -0.76 7.76 22.82
N THR A 586 -0.60 6.45 22.58
CA THR A 586 -0.72 5.41 23.61
C THR A 586 0.23 5.68 24.77
N TRP A 587 1.49 6.02 24.48
CA TRP A 587 2.46 6.31 25.52
C TRP A 587 2.10 7.59 26.33
N CYS A 588 1.50 8.62 25.68
CA CYS A 588 0.99 9.78 26.41
C CYS A 588 -0.03 9.38 27.47
N ARG A 589 -0.92 8.46 27.15
CA ARG A 589 -1.95 7.94 28.06
C ARG A 589 -1.37 7.06 29.16
N GLU A 590 -0.46 6.15 28.82
CA GLU A 590 0.23 5.28 29.78
C GLU A 590 1.06 6.06 30.80
N SER A 591 1.71 7.12 30.40
CA SER A 591 2.55 7.92 31.30
C SER A 591 1.74 8.79 32.27
N ALA A 592 0.48 9.10 31.90
CA ALA A 592 -0.52 9.80 32.72
C ALA A 592 0.00 11.10 33.41
N THR A 593 1.05 11.71 32.86
CA THR A 593 1.55 13.00 33.35
C THR A 593 0.78 14.16 32.70
N GLU A 594 0.65 15.28 33.40
CA GLU A 594 -0.02 16.48 32.89
C GLU A 594 0.49 16.86 31.49
N THR A 595 1.83 16.93 31.31
CA THR A 595 2.44 17.24 30.00
C THR A 595 2.08 16.22 28.93
N ALA A 596 2.02 14.95 29.24
CA ALA A 596 1.72 13.89 28.29
C ALA A 596 0.24 13.94 27.86
N ILE A 597 -0.68 14.13 28.80
CA ILE A 597 -2.13 14.26 28.52
C ILE A 597 -2.40 15.49 27.64
N ILE A 598 -1.78 16.64 27.95
CA ILE A 598 -1.86 17.84 27.09
C ILE A 598 -1.28 17.55 25.69
N THR A 599 -0.19 16.77 25.61
CA THR A 599 0.42 16.39 24.32
C THR A 599 -0.48 15.44 23.53
N ALA A 600 -1.22 14.54 24.18
CA ALA A 600 -2.22 13.69 23.53
C ALA A 600 -3.30 14.53 22.81
N LEU A 601 -3.85 15.56 23.49
CA LEU A 601 -4.80 16.49 22.90
C LEU A 601 -4.19 17.29 21.72
N ARG A 602 -2.92 17.71 21.84
CA ARG A 602 -2.21 18.39 20.75
C ARG A 602 -2.01 17.49 19.54
N LEU A 603 -1.60 16.23 19.76
CA LEU A 603 -1.38 15.24 18.70
C LEU A 603 -2.71 14.90 18.00
N ALA A 604 -3.77 14.63 18.78
CA ALA A 604 -5.10 14.42 18.22
C ALA A 604 -5.56 15.63 17.39
N SER A 605 -5.39 16.85 17.91
CA SER A 605 -5.75 18.07 17.19
C SER A 605 -4.95 18.26 15.88
N ALA A 606 -3.67 17.91 15.88
CA ALA A 606 -2.82 18.05 14.71
C ALA A 606 -3.16 17.04 13.59
N LEU A 607 -3.70 15.89 13.95
CA LEU A 607 -4.10 14.84 13.01
C LEU A 607 -5.50 15.00 12.43
N GLN A 608 -6.31 15.95 12.91
CA GLN A 608 -7.67 16.19 12.44
C GLN A 608 -7.78 16.29 10.89
N PRO A 609 -6.86 16.98 10.18
CA PRO A 609 -6.92 17.02 8.73
C PRO A 609 -6.73 15.66 8.05
N LEU A 610 -5.89 14.81 8.64
CA LEU A 610 -5.66 13.46 8.14
C LEU A 610 -6.92 12.60 8.25
N TRP A 611 -7.60 12.66 9.39
CA TRP A 611 -8.82 11.88 9.60
C TRP A 611 -9.96 12.31 8.68
N LEU A 612 -10.12 13.61 8.43
CA LEU A 612 -11.10 14.09 7.45
C LEU A 612 -10.77 13.63 6.03
N THR A 613 -9.53 13.82 5.58
CA THR A 613 -9.15 13.50 4.20
C THR A 613 -9.11 12.02 3.88
N ARG A 614 -9.05 11.15 4.91
CA ARG A 614 -8.96 9.68 4.76
C ARG A 614 -10.20 8.95 5.28
N GLY A 615 -11.31 9.65 5.57
CA GLY A 615 -12.55 9.04 6.06
C GLY A 615 -12.40 8.29 7.39
N ARG A 616 -11.49 8.77 8.26
CA ARG A 616 -11.19 8.14 9.57
C ARG A 616 -11.67 8.99 10.75
N ALA A 617 -12.77 9.70 10.56
CA ALA A 617 -13.29 10.61 11.57
C ALA A 617 -13.57 9.91 12.91
N GLN A 618 -14.07 8.68 12.89
CA GLN A 618 -14.38 7.90 14.09
C GLN A 618 -13.12 7.59 14.93
N GLU A 619 -11.98 7.25 14.29
CA GLU A 619 -10.72 7.10 15.00
C GLU A 619 -10.31 8.40 15.70
N GLY A 620 -10.47 9.53 15.01
CA GLY A 620 -10.18 10.85 15.56
C GLY A 620 -11.05 11.19 16.75
N THR A 621 -12.36 10.96 16.64
CA THR A 621 -13.31 11.17 17.75
C THR A 621 -12.96 10.32 18.95
N ALA A 622 -12.65 9.03 18.77
CA ALA A 622 -12.23 8.14 19.84
C ALA A 622 -10.93 8.61 20.54
N TRP A 623 -9.98 9.19 19.79
CA TRP A 623 -8.77 9.75 20.40
C TRP A 623 -9.06 10.99 21.25
N PHE A 624 -9.96 11.87 20.81
CA PHE A 624 -10.39 13.01 21.61
C PHE A 624 -11.14 12.57 22.89
N GLU A 625 -12.07 11.63 22.76
CA GLU A 625 -12.79 11.06 23.92
C GLU A 625 -11.80 10.49 24.94
N ALA A 626 -10.90 9.62 24.50
CA ALA A 626 -9.90 9.01 25.39
C ALA A 626 -8.99 10.05 26.06
N ALA A 627 -8.58 11.10 25.33
CA ALA A 627 -7.73 12.15 25.89
C ALA A 627 -8.49 13.07 26.85
N PHE A 628 -9.78 13.37 26.60
CA PHE A 628 -10.61 14.14 27.55
C PHE A 628 -10.99 13.33 28.79
N ASP A 629 -11.18 12.01 28.66
CA ASP A 629 -11.35 11.12 29.79
C ASP A 629 -10.12 11.15 30.71
N ASP A 630 -8.92 11.06 30.11
CA ASP A 630 -7.65 11.15 30.88
C ASP A 630 -7.51 12.53 31.58
N VAL A 631 -7.93 13.63 30.94
CA VAL A 631 -8.00 14.97 31.57
C VAL A 631 -8.90 14.94 32.81
N THR A 632 -10.06 14.31 32.70
CA THR A 632 -11.04 14.23 33.78
C THR A 632 -10.58 13.32 34.90
N VAL A 633 -10.05 12.14 34.59
CA VAL A 633 -9.58 11.13 35.55
C VAL A 633 -8.38 11.66 36.34
N HIS A 634 -7.45 12.34 35.68
CA HIS A 634 -6.22 12.83 36.31
C HIS A 634 -6.30 14.28 36.78
N HIS A 635 -7.47 14.93 36.64
CA HIS A 635 -7.71 16.33 37.04
C HIS A 635 -6.70 17.32 36.46
N VAL A 636 -6.36 17.16 35.16
CA VAL A 636 -5.36 17.97 34.50
C VAL A 636 -5.96 19.32 34.10
N GLU A 637 -5.25 20.41 34.41
CA GLU A 637 -5.60 21.75 33.94
C GLU A 637 -5.07 21.95 32.52
N VAL A 638 -5.98 21.85 31.55
CA VAL A 638 -5.62 22.00 30.12
C VAL A 638 -5.54 23.50 29.76
N PRO A 639 -4.43 23.96 29.15
CA PRO A 639 -4.33 25.33 28.68
C PRO A 639 -5.51 25.71 27.76
N PRO A 640 -6.15 26.88 27.96
CA PRO A 640 -7.38 27.25 27.24
C PRO A 640 -7.28 27.12 25.72
N ALA A 641 -6.14 27.53 25.14
CA ALA A 641 -5.93 27.40 23.70
C ALA A 641 -5.91 25.93 23.21
N VAL A 642 -5.33 25.02 23.98
CA VAL A 642 -5.30 23.59 23.66
C VAL A 642 -6.70 22.97 23.79
N ARG A 643 -7.43 23.34 24.84
CA ARG A 643 -8.80 22.88 25.08
C ARG A 643 -9.73 23.34 23.96
N ALA A 644 -9.74 24.62 23.65
CA ALA A 644 -10.60 25.18 22.59
C ALA A 644 -10.31 24.55 21.24
N ARG A 645 -9.03 24.35 20.92
CA ARG A 645 -8.62 23.69 19.66
C ARG A 645 -9.09 22.24 19.59
N ALA A 646 -8.97 21.48 20.68
CA ALA A 646 -9.39 20.10 20.74
C ALA A 646 -10.91 19.97 20.61
N LEU A 647 -11.68 20.81 21.28
CA LEU A 647 -13.13 20.85 21.19
C LEU A 647 -13.63 21.21 19.79
N ALA A 648 -13.03 22.25 19.17
CA ALA A 648 -13.38 22.63 17.80
C ALA A 648 -13.06 21.53 16.78
N ASN A 649 -11.90 20.88 16.89
CA ASN A 649 -11.51 19.80 15.99
C ASN A 649 -12.39 18.55 16.16
N ARG A 650 -12.77 18.18 17.39
CA ARG A 650 -13.72 17.10 17.64
C ARG A 650 -15.06 17.42 17.02
N ALA A 651 -15.60 18.61 17.25
CA ALA A 651 -16.86 19.05 16.68
C ALA A 651 -16.86 19.01 15.13
N MET A 652 -15.76 19.33 14.49
CA MET A 652 -15.62 19.21 13.03
C MET A 652 -15.62 17.76 12.54
N LEU A 653 -15.00 16.82 13.30
CA LEU A 653 -15.06 15.40 12.98
C LEU A 653 -16.47 14.83 13.15
N ASP A 654 -17.18 15.25 14.17
CA ASP A 654 -18.58 14.85 14.41
C ASP A 654 -19.50 15.39 13.31
N ALA A 655 -19.34 16.64 12.92
CA ALA A 655 -20.09 17.22 11.80
C ALA A 655 -19.84 16.43 10.49
N ALA A 656 -18.61 15.98 10.24
CA ALA A 656 -18.31 15.13 9.09
C ALA A 656 -18.94 13.73 9.14
N GLN A 657 -19.36 13.30 10.33
CA GLN A 657 -20.11 12.06 10.57
C GLN A 657 -21.62 12.29 10.74
N PHE A 658 -22.10 13.51 10.50
CA PHE A 658 -23.49 13.93 10.71
C PHE A 658 -23.98 13.78 12.17
N ILE A 659 -23.03 13.82 13.12
CA ILE A 659 -23.32 13.80 14.55
C ILE A 659 -23.40 15.26 15.04
N HIS A 660 -24.47 15.62 15.75
CA HIS A 660 -24.72 17.00 16.19
C HIS A 660 -24.66 17.18 17.74
N ASP A 661 -24.28 16.16 18.47
CA ASP A 661 -24.34 16.12 19.93
C ASP A 661 -23.38 17.08 20.64
N HIS A 662 -22.31 17.56 19.97
CA HIS A 662 -21.25 18.39 20.53
C HIS A 662 -21.36 19.89 20.21
N SER A 663 -22.54 20.38 19.86
CA SER A 663 -22.75 21.82 19.57
C SER A 663 -22.40 22.74 20.76
N ALA A 664 -22.66 22.30 22.01
CA ALA A 664 -22.28 23.03 23.22
C ALA A 664 -20.74 23.17 23.35
N GLU A 665 -19.98 22.17 22.95
CA GLU A 665 -18.51 22.17 22.98
C GLU A 665 -17.91 23.09 21.91
N ALA A 666 -18.48 23.14 20.72
CA ALA A 666 -18.10 24.08 19.70
C ALA A 666 -18.33 25.53 20.16
N GLN A 667 -19.43 25.80 20.88
CA GLN A 667 -19.72 27.11 21.49
C GLN A 667 -18.74 27.44 22.62
N GLU A 668 -18.36 26.47 23.48
CA GLU A 668 -17.31 26.62 24.47
C GLU A 668 -15.98 26.98 23.80
N ALA A 669 -15.59 26.25 22.74
CA ALA A 669 -14.38 26.53 21.97
C ALA A 669 -14.38 27.96 21.41
N LEU A 670 -15.52 28.41 20.88
CA LEU A 670 -15.70 29.75 20.35
C LEU A 670 -15.58 30.85 21.43
N ALA A 671 -16.19 30.61 22.60
CA ALA A 671 -16.09 31.54 23.74
C ALA A 671 -14.63 31.70 24.19
N ILE A 672 -13.91 30.60 24.37
CA ILE A 672 -12.48 30.61 24.75
C ILE A 672 -11.64 31.27 23.66
N ALA A 673 -11.88 31.01 22.37
CA ALA A 673 -11.11 31.59 21.27
C ALA A 673 -11.28 33.12 21.23
N ARG A 674 -12.49 33.63 21.52
CA ARG A 674 -12.77 35.07 21.64
C ARG A 674 -12.08 35.74 22.84
N GLU A 675 -12.03 35.04 23.98
CA GLU A 675 -11.32 35.53 25.17
C GLU A 675 -9.81 35.61 24.98
N LEU A 676 -9.23 34.66 24.19
CA LEU A 676 -7.79 34.62 23.94
C LEU A 676 -7.31 35.59 22.87
N ASP A 677 -8.23 36.17 22.10
CA ASP A 677 -7.92 37.07 20.95
C ASP A 677 -6.94 36.41 19.96
N ASP A 678 -7.10 35.07 19.76
CA ASP A 678 -6.32 34.26 18.81
C ASP A 678 -7.11 34.10 17.52
N PRO A 679 -6.78 34.82 16.44
CA PRO A 679 -7.57 34.81 15.22
C PRO A 679 -7.52 33.48 14.50
N ALA A 680 -6.45 32.70 14.59
CA ALA A 680 -6.37 31.38 13.96
C ALA A 680 -7.25 30.35 14.69
N LEU A 681 -7.27 30.41 16.01
CA LEU A 681 -8.15 29.58 16.83
C LEU A 681 -9.62 30.00 16.65
N LEU A 682 -9.89 31.30 16.52
CA LEU A 682 -11.21 31.81 16.27
C LEU A 682 -11.78 31.37 14.92
N VAL A 683 -10.97 31.38 13.84
CA VAL A 683 -11.35 30.82 12.55
C VAL A 683 -11.80 29.36 12.69
N ARG A 684 -11.02 28.56 13.41
CA ARG A 684 -11.29 27.14 13.60
C ARG A 684 -12.57 26.89 14.39
N ALA A 685 -12.78 27.61 15.50
CA ALA A 685 -13.99 27.49 16.33
C ALA A 685 -15.25 27.95 15.60
N LEU A 686 -15.17 29.05 14.85
CA LEU A 686 -16.27 29.52 14.00
C LEU A 686 -16.60 28.49 12.91
N THR A 687 -15.58 27.92 12.26
CA THR A 687 -15.78 26.88 11.24
C THR A 687 -16.50 25.66 11.85
N ALA A 688 -16.10 25.22 13.04
CA ALA A 688 -16.74 24.11 13.74
C ALA A 688 -18.24 24.40 14.04
N CYS A 689 -18.54 25.62 14.55
CA CYS A 689 -19.93 26.04 14.79
C CYS A 689 -20.75 26.07 13.49
N GLY A 690 -20.17 26.59 12.40
CA GLY A 690 -20.82 26.64 11.10
C GLY A 690 -21.08 25.24 10.51
N CYS A 691 -20.13 24.31 10.65
CA CYS A 691 -20.28 22.93 10.18
C CYS A 691 -21.40 22.19 10.92
N LEU A 692 -21.51 22.34 12.24
CA LEU A 692 -22.59 21.74 13.02
C LEU A 692 -23.98 22.33 12.70
N ALA A 693 -24.01 23.59 12.22
CA ALA A 693 -25.22 24.27 11.77
C ALA A 693 -25.50 24.06 10.26
N ALA A 694 -24.74 23.26 9.53
CA ALA A 694 -24.74 23.21 8.06
C ALA A 694 -26.07 22.77 7.42
N PHE A 695 -27.01 22.19 8.15
CA PHE A 695 -28.34 21.86 7.66
C PHE A 695 -29.34 23.03 7.80
N ASP A 696 -28.91 24.16 8.40
CA ASP A 696 -29.66 25.42 8.47
C ASP A 696 -28.73 26.53 7.95
N ALA A 697 -28.87 26.86 6.68
CA ALA A 697 -27.99 27.84 6.01
C ALA A 697 -28.04 29.23 6.67
N GLU A 698 -29.20 29.65 7.23
CA GLU A 698 -29.30 30.93 7.96
C GLU A 698 -28.53 30.92 9.28
N ALA A 699 -28.61 29.81 10.02
CA ALA A 699 -27.87 29.65 11.28
C ALA A 699 -26.37 29.52 11.06
N ALA A 700 -25.93 28.87 9.98
CA ALA A 700 -24.51 28.64 9.66
C ALA A 700 -23.81 29.91 9.12
N ARG A 701 -24.53 30.76 8.36
CA ARG A 701 -23.98 31.92 7.64
C ARG A 701 -23.15 32.87 8.52
N PRO A 702 -23.61 33.35 9.68
CA PRO A 702 -22.81 34.31 10.45
C PRO A 702 -21.47 33.75 10.92
N TYR A 703 -21.40 32.45 11.18
CA TYR A 703 -20.14 31.79 11.56
C TYR A 703 -19.16 31.72 10.39
N PHE A 704 -19.64 31.33 9.20
CA PHE A 704 -18.77 31.25 8.02
C PHE A 704 -18.34 32.66 7.54
N ASP A 705 -19.21 33.66 7.56
CA ASP A 705 -18.86 35.03 7.15
C ASP A 705 -17.78 35.64 8.05
N GLU A 706 -17.89 35.45 9.38
CA GLU A 706 -16.85 35.92 10.31
C GLU A 706 -15.53 35.13 10.09
N ALA A 707 -15.60 33.79 9.92
CA ALA A 707 -14.44 32.93 9.68
C ALA A 707 -13.72 33.27 8.38
N LEU A 708 -14.46 33.53 7.28
CA LEU A 708 -13.91 33.92 5.99
C LEU A 708 -13.17 35.27 6.06
N GLY A 709 -13.76 36.26 6.74
CA GLY A 709 -13.12 37.53 6.95
C GLY A 709 -11.77 37.43 7.65
N LEU A 710 -11.71 36.61 8.68
CA LEU A 710 -10.49 36.34 9.44
C LEU A 710 -9.47 35.48 8.63
N ALA A 711 -9.91 34.44 7.95
CA ALA A 711 -9.04 33.58 7.16
C ALA A 711 -8.35 34.34 6.03
N ARG A 712 -9.11 35.23 5.34
CA ARG A 712 -8.55 36.15 4.32
C ARG A 712 -7.54 37.14 4.91
N ALA A 713 -7.82 37.69 6.10
CA ALA A 713 -6.91 38.59 6.78
C ALA A 713 -5.60 37.90 7.21
N LEU A 714 -5.66 36.62 7.57
CA LEU A 714 -4.51 35.82 7.93
C LEU A 714 -3.72 35.28 6.72
N GLY A 715 -4.30 35.33 5.52
CA GLY A 715 -3.74 34.69 4.33
C GLY A 715 -3.68 33.14 4.46
N ASP A 716 -4.60 32.55 5.20
CA ASP A 716 -4.71 31.11 5.41
C ASP A 716 -5.59 30.48 4.33
N ASP A 717 -5.00 30.25 3.16
CA ASP A 717 -5.67 29.69 1.98
C ASP A 717 -6.29 28.31 2.27
N ARG A 718 -5.74 27.55 3.21
CA ARG A 718 -6.27 26.24 3.58
C ARG A 718 -7.59 26.38 4.36
N SER A 719 -7.59 27.17 5.43
CA SER A 719 -8.84 27.44 6.16
C SER A 719 -9.86 28.13 5.24
N LEU A 720 -9.40 29.02 4.36
CA LEU A 720 -10.26 29.65 3.37
C LEU A 720 -10.96 28.64 2.45
N SER A 721 -10.21 27.72 1.85
CA SER A 721 -10.75 26.63 1.02
C SER A 721 -11.76 25.77 1.78
N GLN A 722 -11.42 25.39 3.01
CA GLN A 722 -12.27 24.57 3.87
C GLN A 722 -13.59 25.27 4.22
N ILE A 723 -13.52 26.55 4.65
CA ILE A 723 -14.72 27.32 5.02
C ILE A 723 -15.64 27.51 3.81
N LEU A 724 -15.07 27.87 2.65
CA LEU A 724 -15.82 28.06 1.40
C LEU A 724 -16.51 26.73 0.97
N GLY A 725 -15.81 25.60 1.07
CA GLY A 725 -16.40 24.30 0.81
C GLY A 725 -17.58 23.97 1.74
N PHE A 726 -17.43 24.22 3.04
CA PHE A 726 -18.52 24.01 3.99
C PHE A 726 -19.65 25.03 3.87
N GLN A 727 -19.35 26.28 3.53
CA GLN A 727 -20.38 27.29 3.23
C GLN A 727 -21.21 26.88 2.01
N ALA A 728 -20.56 26.45 0.93
CA ALA A 728 -21.25 25.91 -0.25
C ALA A 728 -22.08 24.66 0.11
N PHE A 729 -21.55 23.77 0.95
CA PHE A 729 -22.26 22.59 1.44
C PHE A 729 -23.49 22.97 2.27
N ALA A 730 -23.37 23.92 3.20
CA ALA A 730 -24.47 24.39 4.02
C ALA A 730 -25.57 25.07 3.17
N ALA A 731 -25.19 25.85 2.17
CA ALA A 731 -26.14 26.47 1.22
C ALA A 731 -26.88 25.39 0.38
N VAL A 732 -26.21 24.29 0.02
CA VAL A 732 -26.84 23.16 -0.69
C VAL A 732 -27.78 22.38 0.22
N THR A 733 -27.35 22.00 1.43
CA THR A 733 -28.11 21.11 2.32
C THR A 733 -29.17 21.84 3.13
N GLY A 734 -28.90 23.09 3.49
CA GLY A 734 -29.77 23.95 4.31
C GLY A 734 -30.76 24.81 3.53
N GLN A 735 -31.03 24.50 2.25
CA GLN A 735 -31.95 25.27 1.38
C GLN A 735 -31.57 26.77 1.22
N GLY A 736 -30.28 27.05 1.16
CA GLY A 736 -29.74 28.40 0.93
C GLY A 736 -29.91 28.91 -0.51
N ASP A 737 -29.39 30.10 -0.79
CA ASP A 737 -29.43 30.70 -2.12
C ASP A 737 -28.50 29.97 -3.10
N PRO A 738 -28.97 29.47 -4.26
CA PRO A 738 -28.12 28.90 -5.30
C PRO A 738 -26.94 29.80 -5.73
N ALA A 739 -27.08 31.12 -5.64
CA ALA A 739 -26.03 32.06 -5.96
C ALA A 739 -24.87 31.99 -4.95
N GLU A 740 -25.18 31.70 -3.68
CA GLU A 740 -24.15 31.48 -2.64
C GLU A 740 -23.37 30.19 -2.90
N VAL A 741 -24.06 29.11 -3.33
CA VAL A 741 -23.41 27.85 -3.69
C VAL A 741 -22.39 28.06 -4.80
N LEU A 742 -22.79 28.81 -5.86
CA LEU A 742 -21.88 29.10 -6.98
C LEU A 742 -20.70 29.94 -6.53
N ALA A 743 -20.95 31.06 -5.82
CA ALA A 743 -19.88 31.97 -5.41
C ALA A 743 -18.88 31.28 -4.47
N ALA A 744 -19.36 30.63 -3.42
CA ALA A 744 -18.50 29.93 -2.47
C ALA A 744 -17.82 28.69 -3.09
N GLY A 745 -18.57 27.93 -3.90
CA GLY A 745 -18.05 26.73 -4.56
C GLY A 745 -16.96 27.04 -5.60
N GLU A 746 -17.12 28.10 -6.40
CA GLU A 746 -16.13 28.50 -7.41
C GLU A 746 -14.86 29.04 -6.75
N GLU A 747 -14.99 29.99 -5.81
CA GLU A 747 -13.84 30.53 -5.08
C GLU A 747 -13.13 29.42 -4.29
N GLY A 748 -13.89 28.56 -3.58
CA GLY A 748 -13.33 27.45 -2.81
C GLY A 748 -12.61 26.40 -3.66
N ARG A 749 -13.16 26.08 -4.83
CA ARG A 749 -12.52 25.20 -5.83
C ARG A 749 -11.18 25.77 -6.29
N ASP A 750 -11.17 27.02 -6.69
CA ASP A 750 -9.98 27.67 -7.23
C ASP A 750 -8.86 27.77 -6.18
N VAL A 751 -9.20 28.07 -4.93
CA VAL A 751 -8.25 28.05 -3.80
C VAL A 751 -7.76 26.64 -3.52
N ALA A 752 -8.67 25.64 -3.45
CA ALA A 752 -8.32 24.24 -3.19
C ALA A 752 -7.38 23.69 -4.27
N GLU A 753 -7.64 23.99 -5.55
CA GLU A 753 -6.80 23.59 -6.66
C GLU A 753 -5.41 24.24 -6.58
N ALA A 754 -5.33 25.52 -6.25
CA ALA A 754 -4.08 26.27 -6.11
C ALA A 754 -3.16 25.73 -5.02
N ILE A 755 -3.72 25.21 -3.90
CA ILE A 755 -2.96 24.64 -2.77
C ILE A 755 -2.81 23.11 -2.84
N GLY A 756 -3.48 22.44 -3.78
CA GLY A 756 -3.50 20.98 -3.92
C GLY A 756 -4.30 20.26 -2.81
N ASP A 757 -5.37 20.92 -2.30
CA ASP A 757 -6.28 20.31 -1.32
C ASP A 757 -7.38 19.51 -2.02
N GLY A 758 -7.09 18.25 -2.32
CA GLY A 758 -8.01 17.37 -3.05
C GLY A 758 -9.33 17.11 -2.32
N TYR A 759 -9.38 17.13 -0.99
CA TYR A 759 -10.61 16.93 -0.23
C TYR A 759 -11.58 18.09 -0.42
N ASN A 760 -11.14 19.32 -0.13
CA ASN A 760 -11.99 20.50 -0.29
C ASN A 760 -12.30 20.80 -1.77
N LEU A 761 -11.40 20.44 -2.69
CA LEU A 761 -11.66 20.50 -4.13
C LEU A 761 -12.87 19.63 -4.51
N ARG A 762 -12.93 18.38 -4.04
CA ARG A 762 -14.08 17.48 -4.28
C ARG A 762 -15.36 18.01 -3.62
N THR A 763 -15.26 18.54 -2.40
CA THR A 763 -16.40 19.17 -1.70
C THR A 763 -17.00 20.30 -2.55
N CYS A 764 -16.18 21.25 -3.00
CA CYS A 764 -16.64 22.38 -3.81
C CYS A 764 -17.23 21.90 -5.16
N ARG A 765 -16.57 20.99 -5.85
CA ARG A 765 -17.05 20.46 -7.14
C ARG A 765 -18.37 19.69 -7.00
N TRP A 766 -18.57 18.94 -5.90
CA TRP A 766 -19.82 18.30 -5.60
C TRP A 766 -20.96 19.31 -5.42
N CYS A 767 -20.74 20.40 -4.65
CA CYS A 767 -21.70 21.46 -4.47
C CYS A 767 -22.03 22.17 -5.79
N LEU A 768 -21.03 22.46 -6.61
CA LEU A 768 -21.20 23.10 -7.92
C LEU A 768 -22.00 22.20 -8.88
N ALA A 769 -21.73 20.90 -8.91
CA ALA A 769 -22.48 19.95 -9.73
C ALA A 769 -23.94 19.83 -9.29
N LEU A 770 -24.22 19.90 -7.99
CA LEU A 770 -25.60 19.97 -7.47
C LEU A 770 -26.29 21.30 -7.85
N ALA A 771 -25.60 22.43 -7.74
CA ALA A 771 -26.13 23.72 -8.17
C ALA A 771 -26.49 23.75 -9.65
N GLN A 772 -25.66 23.13 -10.50
CA GLN A 772 -25.94 22.97 -11.93
C GLN A 772 -27.18 22.11 -12.18
N TRP A 773 -27.33 21.01 -11.44
CA TRP A 773 -28.55 20.22 -11.47
C TRP A 773 -29.79 21.03 -11.10
N TRP A 774 -29.74 21.79 -10.02
CA TRP A 774 -30.88 22.63 -9.60
C TRP A 774 -31.24 23.72 -10.62
N GLN A 775 -30.29 24.18 -11.43
CA GLN A 775 -30.54 25.08 -12.55
C GLN A 775 -31.17 24.38 -13.76
N GLY A 776 -31.36 23.04 -13.70
CA GLY A 776 -32.01 22.24 -14.74
C GLY A 776 -31.04 21.58 -15.72
N ASP A 777 -29.75 21.81 -15.62
CA ASP A 777 -28.76 21.19 -16.50
C ASP A 777 -28.34 19.79 -15.99
N VAL A 778 -29.26 18.83 -16.10
CA VAL A 778 -29.05 17.42 -15.76
C VAL A 778 -27.93 16.83 -16.62
N SER A 779 -27.90 17.19 -17.91
CA SER A 779 -26.94 16.62 -18.86
C SER A 779 -25.49 17.05 -18.58
N GLY A 780 -25.29 18.26 -18.11
CA GLY A 780 -23.98 18.78 -17.72
C GLY A 780 -23.51 18.29 -16.35
N ALA A 781 -24.43 18.01 -15.42
CA ALA A 781 -24.09 17.51 -14.08
C ALA A 781 -23.67 16.03 -14.06
N ILE A 782 -24.25 15.17 -14.91
CA ILE A 782 -23.96 13.73 -14.94
C ILE A 782 -22.44 13.42 -15.13
N PRO A 783 -21.73 14.01 -16.13
CA PRO A 783 -20.30 13.78 -16.29
C PRO A 783 -19.50 14.21 -15.05
N GLN A 784 -19.85 15.34 -14.42
CA GLN A 784 -19.15 15.83 -13.25
C GLN A 784 -19.24 14.86 -12.06
N PHE A 785 -20.42 14.29 -11.81
CA PHE A 785 -20.57 13.29 -10.75
C PHE A 785 -19.85 11.97 -11.08
N ARG A 786 -19.78 11.57 -12.35
CA ARG A 786 -18.96 10.41 -12.76
C ARG A 786 -17.47 10.65 -12.50
N ASP A 787 -16.98 11.84 -12.83
CA ASP A 787 -15.60 12.23 -12.56
C ASP A 787 -15.34 12.27 -11.05
N LEU A 788 -16.24 12.84 -10.24
CA LEU A 788 -16.14 12.87 -8.78
C LEU A 788 -16.13 11.47 -8.15
N VAL A 789 -16.93 10.54 -8.65
CA VAL A 789 -16.91 9.12 -8.20
C VAL A 789 -15.52 8.53 -8.47
N ALA A 790 -14.99 8.68 -9.69
CA ALA A 790 -13.69 8.14 -10.08
C ALA A 790 -12.53 8.78 -9.30
N GLU A 791 -12.57 10.10 -9.10
CA GLU A 791 -11.56 10.84 -8.32
C GLU A 791 -11.60 10.46 -6.83
N SER A 792 -12.78 10.32 -6.25
CA SER A 792 -12.95 9.90 -4.85
C SER A 792 -12.46 8.47 -4.64
N GLU A 793 -12.74 7.57 -5.57
CA GLU A 793 -12.23 6.18 -5.55
C GLU A 793 -10.71 6.16 -5.62
N ALA A 794 -10.11 6.92 -6.52
CA ALA A 794 -8.65 7.02 -6.65
C ALA A 794 -7.98 7.63 -5.40
N ALA A 795 -8.66 8.54 -4.69
CA ALA A 795 -8.20 9.17 -3.47
C ALA A 795 -8.50 8.37 -2.19
N HIS A 796 -9.18 7.22 -2.30
CA HIS A 796 -9.73 6.44 -1.18
C HIS A 796 -10.63 7.29 -0.25
N ASP A 797 -11.38 8.22 -0.85
CA ASP A 797 -12.31 9.11 -0.17
C ASP A 797 -13.74 8.55 -0.33
N GLU A 798 -14.05 7.61 0.54
CA GLU A 798 -15.30 6.87 0.43
C GLU A 798 -16.53 7.75 0.71
N SER A 799 -16.39 8.76 1.58
CA SER A 799 -17.46 9.70 1.89
C SER A 799 -17.94 10.46 0.64
N TRP A 800 -17.01 11.09 -0.08
CA TRP A 800 -17.35 11.81 -1.30
C TRP A 800 -17.69 10.88 -2.47
N ARG A 801 -17.15 9.66 -2.50
CA ARG A 801 -17.54 8.63 -3.48
C ARG A 801 -19.01 8.28 -3.32
N LEU A 802 -19.45 8.00 -2.10
CA LEU A 802 -20.81 7.62 -1.77
C LEU A 802 -21.79 8.75 -2.07
N SER A 803 -21.51 9.96 -1.59
CA SER A 803 -22.35 11.15 -1.83
C SER A 803 -22.50 11.43 -3.33
N SER A 804 -21.42 11.23 -4.10
CA SER A 804 -21.43 11.41 -5.55
C SER A 804 -22.24 10.30 -6.27
N LEU A 805 -22.17 9.05 -5.81
CA LEU A 805 -22.96 7.94 -6.36
C LEU A 805 -24.46 8.13 -6.11
N VAL A 806 -24.85 8.59 -4.92
CA VAL A 806 -26.26 8.89 -4.60
C VAL A 806 -26.78 9.99 -5.52
N SER A 807 -26.04 11.10 -5.65
CA SER A 807 -26.40 12.22 -6.53
C SER A 807 -26.45 11.80 -8.00
N LEU A 808 -25.48 11.01 -8.46
CA LEU A 808 -25.45 10.44 -9.80
C LEU A 808 -26.66 9.54 -10.07
N GLY A 809 -27.02 8.68 -9.11
CA GLY A 809 -28.19 7.81 -9.22
C GLY A 809 -29.48 8.61 -9.46
N HIS A 810 -29.71 9.67 -8.69
CA HIS A 810 -30.85 10.56 -8.88
C HIS A 810 -30.83 11.23 -10.27
N LEU A 811 -29.67 11.79 -10.68
CA LEU A 811 -29.53 12.45 -11.98
C LEU A 811 -29.81 11.52 -13.16
N LEU A 812 -29.36 10.27 -13.08
CA LEU A 812 -29.60 9.28 -14.13
C LEU A 812 -31.07 8.89 -14.25
N VAL A 813 -31.82 8.89 -13.13
CA VAL A 813 -33.29 8.73 -13.17
C VAL A 813 -33.90 9.89 -13.94
N TYR A 814 -33.56 11.15 -13.63
CA TYR A 814 -34.08 12.32 -14.35
C TYR A 814 -33.64 12.35 -15.82
N GLY A 815 -32.43 11.86 -16.11
CA GLY A 815 -31.89 11.72 -17.48
C GLY A 815 -32.47 10.55 -18.26
N GLY A 816 -33.32 9.70 -17.66
CA GLY A 816 -33.96 8.55 -18.30
C GLY A 816 -33.09 7.28 -18.42
N ASP A 817 -31.90 7.28 -17.83
CA ASP A 817 -31.00 6.10 -17.79
C ASP A 817 -31.28 5.24 -16.54
N ALA A 818 -32.35 4.44 -16.62
CA ALA A 818 -32.73 3.56 -15.50
C ALA A 818 -31.68 2.45 -15.19
N THR A 819 -30.91 2.03 -16.19
CA THR A 819 -29.86 1.02 -16.00
C THR A 819 -28.67 1.61 -15.26
N GLY A 820 -28.19 2.76 -15.68
CA GLY A 820 -27.12 3.49 -15.00
C GLY A 820 -27.54 3.92 -13.59
N ALA A 821 -28.78 4.40 -13.41
CA ALA A 821 -29.32 4.74 -12.09
C ALA A 821 -29.31 3.55 -11.12
N ARG A 822 -29.75 2.37 -11.58
CA ARG A 822 -29.72 1.15 -10.77
C ARG A 822 -28.29 0.75 -10.42
N ALA A 823 -27.35 0.85 -11.37
CA ALA A 823 -25.94 0.54 -11.12
C ALA A 823 -25.34 1.49 -10.08
N ALA A 824 -25.57 2.81 -10.20
CA ALA A 824 -25.10 3.81 -9.23
C ALA A 824 -25.75 3.59 -7.85
N ALA A 825 -27.05 3.36 -7.78
CA ALA A 825 -27.75 3.08 -6.53
C ALA A 825 -27.26 1.77 -5.88
N THR A 826 -27.03 0.71 -6.67
CA THR A 826 -26.49 -0.54 -6.15
C THR A 826 -25.08 -0.33 -5.58
N ALA A 827 -24.21 0.40 -6.29
CA ALA A 827 -22.89 0.75 -5.82
C ALA A 827 -22.93 1.65 -4.56
N ALA A 828 -23.88 2.59 -4.50
CA ALA A 828 -24.13 3.42 -3.33
C ALA A 828 -24.61 2.59 -2.13
N VAL A 829 -25.58 1.68 -2.31
CA VAL A 829 -26.06 0.80 -1.24
C VAL A 829 -24.98 -0.13 -0.73
N HIS A 830 -24.14 -0.70 -1.62
CA HIS A 830 -22.99 -1.50 -1.18
C HIS A 830 -21.98 -0.68 -0.39
N GLY A 831 -21.70 0.56 -0.82
CA GLY A 831 -20.84 1.48 -0.06
C GLY A 831 -21.53 2.02 1.19
N ALA A 832 -22.85 2.31 1.14
CA ALA A 832 -23.65 2.81 2.27
C ALA A 832 -23.76 1.80 3.42
N ALA A 833 -23.76 0.51 3.12
CA ALA A 833 -23.66 -0.52 4.14
C ALA A 833 -22.43 -0.31 5.06
N ASP A 834 -21.44 0.42 4.56
CA ASP A 834 -20.22 0.77 5.27
C ASP A 834 -20.32 2.11 6.06
N PHE A 835 -21.38 2.94 5.87
CA PHE A 835 -21.51 4.31 6.42
C PHE A 835 -22.64 4.51 7.47
N GLY A 836 -23.40 3.48 7.84
CA GLY A 836 -24.40 3.54 8.91
C GLY A 836 -25.80 4.04 8.49
N GLU A 837 -26.68 4.26 9.49
CA GLU A 837 -28.13 4.50 9.29
C GLU A 837 -28.46 5.74 8.44
N PHE A 838 -27.67 6.80 8.50
CA PHE A 838 -27.87 7.99 7.69
C PHE A 838 -27.70 7.72 6.18
N ALA A 839 -26.73 6.91 5.83
CA ALA A 839 -26.48 6.52 4.44
C ALA A 839 -27.54 5.54 3.90
N GLU A 840 -28.11 4.71 4.77
CA GLU A 840 -29.25 3.83 4.42
C GLU A 840 -30.52 4.63 4.08
N GLY A 841 -30.77 5.72 4.79
CA GLY A 841 -31.85 6.64 4.51
C GLY A 841 -31.73 7.33 3.18
#